data_ac836aa4ef4f63d07f6f17fec1233ed1
#
_entry.id   ac836aa4ef4f63d07f6f17fec1233ed1
#
_cell.length_a   1.000
_cell.length_b   1.000
_cell.length_c   1.000
_cell.angle_alpha   90.00
_cell.angle_beta   90.00
_cell.angle_gamma   90.00
#
_symmetry.space_group_name_H-M   'P 1'
#
loop_
_entity.id
_entity.type
_entity.pdbx_description
1 polymer ?
#
loop_
_entity_poly.entity_id
_entity_poly.type
_entity_poly.pdbx_seq_one_letter_code
_entity_poly.pdbx_strand_id
1 'polypeptide(L)'
;MRQNTKFLRTLYMLALVILVLGFTTQIAQAQKKVTSPKEFFGFELGSDRKIARWDKIIDYYSLLEKESGKLKVINMGPSTMGNPFLLVIISSPENLANLDRLQEVNAKISDPRGIAETEIKKLVKEGKAVICQSMSLHATEIGGTQMAPELSFDLVTRSDEETQRILNNVVFFLMPCFNPDGQIMVTDWYRKTVGTEYEGAGLPWLYQKYAGHDNNRDGDFINLVESVYAAKIMFRDWVPQAYIDHHQMGSSGARFYVPPYCDPIRPYADPLIWREISWYGAHIAYKLEENGKSGILNAAQYPGWGHFGWHWITPFHNIAGMLTESASARIASPLHLHPEQLRGGARQFPAYEAQSTFPNPWPGGWWRLRDIVEQKKISAWALLDLAARNKETVLWNAYLKAKRQTERGAQGKPKGYVIPVTQHDPLTAVKMVNTLLLSGIEIKQAQKELSARGVIYPKGSFFISLAQPKMGLIRNLIGQTFYADNEWTRNKDGSPLRPYDLSTHTMNEFMGVRVDPVDEAVEGDFQILTREVPVSGKVETGGDRYILDGRLNNSFKAVNLLFDKRVSVWRVDKASPGLRPGDFIISRGPNALLRDIAEQTGVDFKALKNNIKKGTHQVKKPRIGMYQRYYGGNMDEGWTRLLLEKFSFPYTSLMSAEIKKGNLIKKYDVIILPDDSTGMITGEISPGSRRYRSAVPPEYRSGIGKAGTEALKVFVEKGGTLVTLGAAYGFAIEKFGLGIRNSVENLDSKEFYCPGSTLKVNIDNSHPLAYGMPSEGLVVYRSSPVFAVTTGQHSERYETVVRYQKRDILQSGWLIGEEHLSNKPAMVNVRHGEGQVVLIGFRTQHRSQTHGTFKLLFNALIR
;
A
#
# COMPACT_ATOMS: atom_id res chain seq x y z
N MET A 1 77.48 18.15 48.86
CA MET A 1 76.90 17.43 47.67
C MET A 1 75.73 16.51 47.97
N ARG A 2 75.46 16.02 49.17
CA ARG A 2 74.30 15.06 49.43
C ARG A 2 72.94 15.70 49.65
N GLN A 3 72.85 17.04 49.86
CA GLN A 3 71.54 17.70 50.03
C GLN A 3 70.88 18.10 48.70
N ASN A 4 71.61 18.43 47.67
CA ASN A 4 71.09 18.82 46.37
C ASN A 4 70.45 17.68 45.59
N THR A 5 70.90 16.41 45.79
CA THR A 5 70.34 15.24 45.10
C THR A 5 69.00 14.78 45.66
N LYS A 6 68.69 15.05 46.93
CA LYS A 6 67.35 14.79 47.50
C LYS A 6 66.32 15.78 47.02
N PHE A 7 66.68 17.07 46.93
CA PHE A 7 65.79 18.14 46.43
C PHE A 7 65.41 17.96 44.94
N LEU A 8 66.36 17.61 44.09
CA LEU A 8 66.11 17.27 42.68
C LEU A 8 65.21 16.05 42.53
N ARG A 9 65.41 15.01 43.34
CA ARG A 9 64.52 13.82 43.29
C ARG A 9 63.11 14.10 43.73
N THR A 10 62.91 14.96 44.72
CA THR A 10 61.55 15.36 45.15
C THR A 10 60.88 16.23 44.10
N LEU A 11 61.64 17.12 43.45
CA LEU A 11 61.09 17.94 42.32
C LEU A 11 60.72 17.08 41.11
N TYR A 12 61.50 16.04 40.78
CA TYR A 12 61.22 15.06 39.71
C TYR A 12 59.98 14.24 40.03
N MET A 13 59.85 13.76 41.29
CA MET A 13 58.65 13.01 41.71
C MET A 13 57.41 13.92 41.70
N LEU A 14 57.48 15.18 42.10
CA LEU A 14 56.38 16.13 42.05
C LEU A 14 55.97 16.44 40.60
N ALA A 15 56.97 16.63 39.72
CA ALA A 15 56.71 16.84 38.30
C ALA A 15 56.06 15.61 37.63
N LEU A 16 56.50 14.41 38.01
CA LEU A 16 55.90 13.17 37.50
C LEU A 16 54.47 12.96 38.00
N VAL A 17 54.18 13.28 39.25
CA VAL A 17 52.83 13.23 39.86
C VAL A 17 51.89 14.29 39.18
N ILE A 18 52.39 15.49 38.90
CA ILE A 18 51.63 16.52 38.19
C ILE A 18 51.39 16.12 36.72
N LEU A 19 52.36 15.44 36.06
CA LEU A 19 52.21 14.91 34.71
C LEU A 19 51.18 13.76 34.67
N VAL A 20 51.25 12.87 35.65
CA VAL A 20 50.28 11.76 35.78
C VAL A 20 48.90 12.25 36.11
N LEU A 21 48.75 13.26 37.01
CA LEU A 21 47.47 13.92 37.30
C LEU A 21 46.97 14.75 36.12
N GLY A 22 47.85 15.38 35.33
CA GLY A 22 47.53 16.07 34.09
C GLY A 22 47.03 15.12 32.98
N PHE A 23 47.60 13.92 32.90
CA PHE A 23 47.17 12.86 31.97
C PHE A 23 45.86 12.21 32.40
N THR A 24 45.61 12.01 33.71
CA THR A 24 44.33 11.47 34.20
C THR A 24 43.18 12.47 34.10
N THR A 25 43.42 13.80 34.10
CA THR A 25 42.39 14.82 33.86
C THR A 25 42.06 15.00 32.39
N GLN A 26 42.92 14.62 31.45
CA GLN A 26 42.59 14.64 30.01
C GLN A 26 41.79 13.41 29.55
N ILE A 27 41.67 12.33 30.34
CA ILE A 27 40.90 11.12 29.97
C ILE A 27 39.48 11.14 30.52
N ALA A 28 39.13 12.06 31.41
CA ALA A 28 37.77 12.38 31.74
C ALA A 28 37.22 13.42 30.73
N GLN A 29 37.21 13.09 29.44
CA GLN A 29 36.23 13.69 28.54
C GLN A 29 34.88 13.34 29.14
N ALA A 30 34.23 14.28 29.79
CA ALA A 30 32.87 14.12 30.29
C ALA A 30 32.04 13.56 29.13
N GLN A 31 31.67 12.29 29.23
CA GLN A 31 30.82 11.65 28.24
C GLN A 31 29.60 12.58 28.10
N LYS A 32 29.48 13.23 26.97
CA LYS A 32 28.42 14.23 26.75
C LYS A 32 27.11 13.57 27.11
N LYS A 33 26.43 14.07 28.13
CA LYS A 33 25.17 13.48 28.62
C LYS A 33 24.18 13.51 27.49
N VAL A 34 23.70 12.34 27.04
CA VAL A 34 22.63 12.22 26.06
C VAL A 34 21.31 12.38 26.77
N THR A 35 20.47 13.29 26.29
CA THR A 35 19.17 13.61 26.89
C THR A 35 18.19 12.43 26.71
N SER A 36 17.64 11.91 27.80
CA SER A 36 16.71 10.79 27.77
C SER A 36 15.34 11.21 27.21
N PRO A 37 14.56 10.27 26.60
CA PRO A 37 13.22 10.55 26.16
C PRO A 37 12.32 11.12 27.27
N LYS A 38 12.39 10.54 28.48
CA LYS A 38 11.63 11.02 29.62
C LYS A 38 11.95 12.46 30.01
N GLU A 39 13.23 12.83 29.95
CA GLU A 39 13.68 14.20 30.23
C GLU A 39 13.20 15.16 29.14
N PHE A 40 13.29 14.78 27.87
CA PHE A 40 12.90 15.62 26.74
C PHE A 40 11.38 15.81 26.64
N PHE A 41 10.60 14.73 26.73
CA PHE A 41 9.13 14.79 26.60
C PHE A 41 8.42 15.23 27.88
N GLY A 42 9.10 15.18 29.03
CA GLY A 42 8.53 15.49 30.34
C GLY A 42 7.61 14.39 30.90
N PHE A 43 7.60 13.23 30.27
CA PHE A 43 6.86 12.03 30.73
C PHE A 43 7.51 10.76 30.15
N GLU A 44 7.26 9.63 30.78
CA GLU A 44 7.69 8.34 30.26
C GLU A 44 6.80 7.93 29.08
N LEU A 45 7.41 7.60 27.92
CA LEU A 45 6.67 7.19 26.74
C LEU A 45 5.84 5.92 27.04
N GLY A 46 4.59 5.93 26.63
CA GLY A 46 3.62 4.88 27.01
C GLY A 46 2.84 5.16 28.30
N SER A 47 3.10 6.26 29.02
CA SER A 47 2.28 6.66 30.18
C SER A 47 0.82 6.84 29.80
N ASP A 48 -0.07 6.47 30.73
CA ASP A 48 -1.51 6.61 30.55
C ASP A 48 -1.91 8.04 30.14
N ARG A 49 -2.73 8.13 29.10
CA ARG A 49 -3.29 9.37 28.57
C ARG A 49 -2.27 10.40 28.07
N LYS A 50 -1.02 9.95 27.79
CA LYS A 50 0.02 10.81 27.22
C LYS A 50 0.55 10.24 25.91
N ILE A 51 0.71 11.11 24.91
CA ILE A 51 1.23 10.75 23.59
C ILE A 51 2.21 11.83 23.13
N ALA A 52 3.41 11.42 22.74
CA ALA A 52 4.34 12.29 22.03
C ALA A 52 3.86 12.44 20.58
N ARG A 53 3.69 13.69 20.13
CA ARG A 53 3.27 14.05 18.78
C ARG A 53 4.49 14.03 17.84
N TRP A 54 4.24 13.79 16.56
CA TRP A 54 5.30 13.56 15.58
C TRP A 54 6.33 14.71 15.47
N ASP A 55 5.89 15.96 15.50
CA ASP A 55 6.80 17.10 15.51
C ASP A 55 7.79 17.07 16.67
N LYS A 56 7.33 16.71 17.87
CA LYS A 56 8.20 16.56 19.05
C LYS A 56 9.15 15.35 18.93
N ILE A 57 8.71 14.29 18.28
CA ILE A 57 9.56 13.13 18.00
C ILE A 57 10.68 13.52 17.01
N ILE A 58 10.37 14.32 15.99
CA ILE A 58 11.39 14.89 15.07
C ILE A 58 12.40 15.74 15.83
N ASP A 59 11.93 16.64 16.70
CA ASP A 59 12.79 17.47 17.54
C ASP A 59 13.74 16.62 18.38
N TYR A 60 13.22 15.53 18.96
CA TYR A 60 14.03 14.60 19.75
C TYR A 60 15.09 13.88 18.92
N TYR A 61 14.76 13.38 17.72
CA TYR A 61 15.76 12.75 16.85
C TYR A 61 16.83 13.72 16.39
N SER A 62 16.47 14.96 16.14
CA SER A 62 17.42 16.04 15.81
C SER A 62 18.38 16.35 16.98
N LEU A 63 17.87 16.26 18.21
CA LEU A 63 18.69 16.40 19.42
C LEU A 63 19.61 15.17 19.60
N LEU A 64 19.07 13.97 19.49
CA LEU A 64 19.80 12.72 19.70
C LEU A 64 20.95 12.56 18.69
N GLU A 65 20.76 12.99 17.43
CA GLU A 65 21.81 13.03 16.42
C GLU A 65 22.97 13.98 16.82
N LYS A 66 22.64 15.15 17.36
CA LYS A 66 23.66 16.13 17.81
C LYS A 66 24.41 15.66 19.06
N GLU A 67 23.78 14.84 19.88
CA GLU A 67 24.35 14.39 21.15
C GLU A 67 25.10 13.05 21.04
N SER A 68 24.84 12.26 19.95
CA SER A 68 25.45 10.94 19.77
C SER A 68 26.02 10.76 18.36
N GLY A 69 27.25 10.27 18.26
CA GLY A 69 27.88 9.86 17.00
C GLY A 69 27.46 8.48 16.48
N LYS A 70 26.48 7.83 17.11
CA LYS A 70 26.01 6.47 16.77
C LYS A 70 24.70 6.47 15.99
N LEU A 71 24.20 7.65 15.60
CA LEU A 71 22.91 7.83 14.94
C LEU A 71 23.01 8.89 13.87
N LYS A 72 22.33 8.65 12.73
CA LYS A 72 22.18 9.59 11.61
C LYS A 72 20.70 9.68 11.25
N VAL A 73 20.18 10.90 11.07
CA VAL A 73 18.80 11.16 10.68
C VAL A 73 18.74 11.65 9.25
N ILE A 74 17.95 10.99 8.42
CA ILE A 74 17.71 11.38 7.03
C ILE A 74 16.24 11.75 6.86
N ASN A 75 15.98 12.99 6.46
CA ASN A 75 14.64 13.37 6.00
C ASN A 75 14.47 12.94 4.54
N MET A 76 13.64 11.93 4.30
CA MET A 76 13.39 11.38 2.97
C MET A 76 12.53 12.31 2.10
N GLY A 77 11.83 13.25 2.72
CA GLY A 77 10.96 14.21 2.05
C GLY A 77 9.59 14.36 2.73
N PRO A 78 8.69 15.15 2.12
CA PRO A 78 7.36 15.38 2.67
C PRO A 78 6.44 14.17 2.50
N SER A 79 5.65 13.87 3.52
CA SER A 79 4.53 12.94 3.45
C SER A 79 3.41 13.47 2.53
N THR A 80 2.34 12.70 2.37
CA THR A 80 1.16 13.10 1.58
C THR A 80 0.59 14.48 1.98
N MET A 81 0.68 14.89 3.26
CA MET A 81 0.21 16.18 3.75
C MET A 81 1.36 17.15 4.08
N GLY A 82 2.59 16.83 3.73
CA GLY A 82 3.74 17.72 3.83
C GLY A 82 4.58 17.58 5.10
N ASN A 83 4.31 16.59 5.97
CA ASN A 83 5.10 16.36 7.17
C ASN A 83 6.37 15.56 6.87
N PRO A 84 7.50 15.77 7.59
CA PRO A 84 8.74 15.04 7.33
C PRO A 84 8.59 13.52 7.52
N PHE A 85 9.09 12.75 6.55
CA PHE A 85 9.26 11.29 6.66
C PHE A 85 10.72 10.99 6.97
N LEU A 86 11.01 10.36 8.12
CA LEU A 86 12.36 10.13 8.58
C LEU A 86 12.82 8.68 8.37
N LEU A 87 14.08 8.54 7.98
CA LEU A 87 14.89 7.33 8.14
C LEU A 87 15.97 7.61 9.19
N VAL A 88 16.01 6.83 10.24
CA VAL A 88 17.04 6.89 11.28
C VAL A 88 17.97 5.68 11.12
N ILE A 89 19.25 5.94 10.96
CA ILE A 89 20.28 4.90 10.82
C ILE A 89 21.10 4.85 12.12
N ILE A 90 21.13 3.67 12.78
CA ILE A 90 21.84 3.47 14.03
C ILE A 90 22.89 2.38 13.85
N SER A 91 24.16 2.69 14.18
CA SER A 91 25.28 1.75 14.10
C SER A 91 26.48 2.32 14.87
N SER A 92 27.62 1.62 14.84
CA SER A 92 28.88 2.18 15.37
C SER A 92 29.30 3.40 14.52
N PRO A 93 30.06 4.36 15.12
CA PRO A 93 30.57 5.51 14.37
C PRO A 93 31.41 5.10 13.15
N GLU A 94 32.15 4.01 13.24
CA GLU A 94 32.93 3.44 12.13
C GLU A 94 32.01 2.99 10.98
N ASN A 95 30.95 2.26 11.28
CA ASN A 95 29.98 1.82 10.27
C ASN A 95 29.26 3.01 9.61
N LEU A 96 28.87 4.02 10.41
CA LEU A 96 28.22 5.23 9.89
C LEU A 96 29.13 6.06 8.99
N ALA A 97 30.44 6.08 9.26
CA ALA A 97 31.42 6.72 8.38
C ALA A 97 31.66 5.97 7.07
N ASN A 98 31.33 4.67 7.02
CA ASN A 98 31.59 3.79 5.88
C ASN A 98 30.31 3.29 5.19
N LEU A 99 29.18 4.01 5.34
CA LEU A 99 27.87 3.58 4.81
C LEU A 99 27.90 3.29 3.31
N ASP A 100 28.58 4.11 2.52
CA ASP A 100 28.66 3.91 1.05
C ASP A 100 29.33 2.57 0.70
N ARG A 101 30.42 2.23 1.40
CA ARG A 101 31.08 0.92 1.21
C ARG A 101 30.21 -0.24 1.67
N LEU A 102 29.50 -0.08 2.80
CA LEU A 102 28.59 -1.11 3.30
C LEU A 102 27.40 -1.31 2.37
N GLN A 103 26.93 -0.23 1.72
CA GLN A 103 25.88 -0.30 0.70
C GLN A 103 26.36 -1.07 -0.55
N GLU A 104 27.57 -0.80 -1.02
CA GLU A 104 28.17 -1.55 -2.13
C GLU A 104 28.30 -3.05 -1.80
N VAL A 105 28.76 -3.39 -0.59
CA VAL A 105 28.86 -4.77 -0.12
C VAL A 105 27.49 -5.43 -0.07
N ASN A 106 26.49 -4.75 0.50
CA ASN A 106 25.11 -5.23 0.55
C ASN A 106 24.53 -5.47 -0.85
N ALA A 107 24.75 -4.55 -1.79
CA ALA A 107 24.28 -4.69 -3.17
C ALA A 107 24.88 -5.92 -3.87
N LYS A 108 26.20 -6.16 -3.71
CA LYS A 108 26.90 -7.32 -4.29
C LYS A 108 26.45 -8.66 -3.68
N ILE A 109 26.16 -8.70 -2.40
CA ILE A 109 25.63 -9.91 -1.72
C ILE A 109 24.18 -10.18 -2.19
N SER A 110 23.38 -9.13 -2.37
CA SER A 110 21.97 -9.22 -2.78
C SER A 110 21.77 -9.48 -4.27
N ASP A 111 22.78 -9.17 -5.10
CA ASP A 111 22.84 -9.53 -6.52
C ASP A 111 24.24 -10.07 -6.87
N PRO A 112 24.48 -11.37 -6.63
CA PRO A 112 25.79 -11.98 -6.79
C PRO A 112 26.11 -12.43 -8.22
N ARG A 113 25.31 -12.01 -9.24
CA ARG A 113 25.53 -12.43 -10.62
C ARG A 113 26.91 -12.00 -11.11
N GLY A 114 27.67 -12.94 -11.66
CA GLY A 114 29.02 -12.69 -12.16
C GLY A 114 30.10 -12.54 -11.09
N ILE A 115 29.78 -12.73 -9.81
CA ILE A 115 30.76 -12.65 -8.70
C ILE A 115 31.13 -14.05 -8.22
N ALA A 116 32.43 -14.33 -8.09
CA ALA A 116 32.92 -15.62 -7.60
C ALA A 116 32.56 -15.81 -6.12
N GLU A 117 32.22 -17.05 -5.72
CA GLU A 117 31.83 -17.37 -4.33
C GLU A 117 32.95 -17.05 -3.33
N THR A 118 34.23 -17.17 -3.72
CA THR A 118 35.37 -16.77 -2.90
C THR A 118 35.37 -15.27 -2.57
N GLU A 119 34.91 -14.43 -3.51
CA GLU A 119 34.79 -12.99 -3.28
C GLU A 119 33.56 -12.70 -2.41
N ILE A 120 32.46 -13.38 -2.61
CA ILE A 120 31.27 -13.27 -1.72
C ILE A 120 31.66 -13.61 -0.27
N LYS A 121 32.46 -14.66 -0.03
CA LYS A 121 32.94 -15.01 1.32
C LYS A 121 33.72 -13.87 1.97
N LYS A 122 34.50 -13.09 1.21
CA LYS A 122 35.20 -11.92 1.73
C LYS A 122 34.22 -10.80 2.06
N LEU A 123 33.26 -10.53 1.15
CA LEU A 123 32.21 -9.51 1.35
C LEU A 123 31.33 -9.82 2.58
N VAL A 124 31.00 -11.08 2.84
CA VAL A 124 30.25 -11.53 4.03
C VAL A 124 31.04 -11.25 5.33
N LYS A 125 32.36 -11.43 5.34
CA LYS A 125 33.20 -11.09 6.50
C LYS A 125 33.24 -9.59 6.73
N GLU A 126 33.44 -8.81 5.69
CA GLU A 126 33.50 -7.33 5.72
C GLU A 126 32.13 -6.70 6.07
N GLY A 127 31.06 -7.20 5.48
CA GLY A 127 29.73 -6.65 5.55
C GLY A 127 29.14 -6.61 6.95
N LYS A 128 28.06 -5.83 7.08
CA LYS A 128 27.23 -5.74 8.28
C LYS A 128 25.81 -6.15 7.95
N ALA A 129 25.10 -6.77 8.88
CA ALA A 129 23.71 -7.10 8.66
C ALA A 129 22.87 -5.81 8.62
N VAL A 130 22.11 -5.63 7.56
CA VAL A 130 21.17 -4.50 7.42
C VAL A 130 19.80 -4.96 7.90
N ILE A 131 19.32 -4.38 8.98
CA ILE A 131 18.02 -4.70 9.57
C ILE A 131 17.15 -3.46 9.49
N CYS A 132 15.94 -3.61 8.98
CA CYS A 132 14.97 -2.52 8.85
C CYS A 132 13.74 -2.78 9.74
N GLN A 133 13.22 -1.73 10.37
CA GLN A 133 11.98 -1.81 11.14
C GLN A 133 11.15 -0.55 10.92
N SER A 134 9.83 -0.71 10.81
CA SER A 134 8.89 0.40 10.66
C SER A 134 7.88 0.44 11.80
N MET A 135 7.49 1.66 12.16
CA MET A 135 6.59 1.96 13.26
C MET A 135 5.35 2.69 12.79
N SER A 136 4.20 2.33 13.37
CA SER A 136 2.93 3.06 13.20
C SER A 136 2.56 3.36 11.73
N LEU A 137 2.66 2.36 10.88
CA LEU A 137 2.12 2.42 9.52
C LEU A 137 0.61 2.68 9.60
N HIS A 138 -0.09 1.96 10.45
CA HIS A 138 -1.44 2.33 10.86
C HIS A 138 -1.35 3.32 12.02
N ALA A 139 -1.79 4.54 11.80
CA ALA A 139 -1.55 5.65 12.75
C ALA A 139 -2.22 5.48 14.12
N THR A 140 -3.32 4.71 14.20
CA THR A 140 -3.98 4.38 15.48
C THR A 140 -3.17 3.40 16.34
N GLU A 141 -2.15 2.78 15.75
CA GLU A 141 -1.25 1.82 16.37
C GLU A 141 -0.01 2.53 16.93
N ILE A 142 -0.24 3.48 17.82
CA ILE A 142 0.75 4.47 18.25
C ILE A 142 1.94 3.91 19.05
N GLY A 143 1.83 2.68 19.58
CA GLY A 143 2.85 2.10 20.45
C GLY A 143 4.24 2.04 19.83
N GLY A 144 4.34 1.78 18.51
CA GLY A 144 5.61 1.78 17.78
C GLY A 144 6.28 3.14 17.77
N THR A 145 5.54 4.21 17.41
CA THR A 145 6.06 5.57 17.38
C THR A 145 6.46 6.07 18.77
N GLN A 146 5.79 5.61 19.83
CA GLN A 146 6.19 5.93 21.21
C GLN A 146 7.40 5.09 21.65
N MET A 147 7.58 3.87 21.16
CA MET A 147 8.72 3.02 21.47
C MET A 147 10.03 3.45 20.80
N ALA A 148 9.95 3.95 19.56
CA ALA A 148 11.11 4.24 18.73
C ALA A 148 12.15 5.17 19.37
N PRO A 149 11.80 6.28 20.06
CA PRO A 149 12.77 7.14 20.76
C PRO A 149 13.47 6.44 21.90
N GLU A 150 12.79 5.58 22.69
CA GLU A 150 13.41 4.81 23.77
C GLU A 150 14.39 3.76 23.23
N LEU A 151 14.01 3.04 22.18
CA LEU A 151 14.90 2.05 21.53
C LEU A 151 16.17 2.73 21.01
N SER A 152 16.01 3.88 20.35
CA SER A 152 17.14 4.64 19.81
C SER A 152 18.06 5.16 20.92
N PHE A 153 17.48 5.69 22.00
CA PHE A 153 18.23 6.16 23.17
C PHE A 153 19.02 5.01 23.80
N ASP A 154 18.40 3.86 24.05
CA ASP A 154 19.06 2.69 24.65
C ASP A 154 20.24 2.22 23.78
N LEU A 155 20.07 2.13 22.45
CA LEU A 155 21.12 1.74 21.52
C LEU A 155 22.32 2.69 21.51
N VAL A 156 22.10 4.00 21.63
CA VAL A 156 23.21 4.97 21.56
C VAL A 156 23.90 5.20 22.89
N THR A 157 23.24 4.91 24.03
CA THR A 157 23.75 5.21 25.38
C THR A 157 24.30 4.00 26.13
N ARG A 158 23.71 2.82 25.92
CA ARG A 158 24.21 1.60 26.61
C ARG A 158 25.59 1.22 26.10
N SER A 159 26.41 0.67 27.01
CA SER A 159 27.79 0.29 26.74
C SER A 159 28.09 -1.19 27.06
N ASP A 160 27.08 -1.99 27.37
CA ASP A 160 27.18 -3.42 27.58
C ASP A 160 27.62 -4.16 26.32
N GLU A 161 28.13 -5.39 26.48
CA GLU A 161 28.66 -6.21 25.39
C GLU A 161 27.63 -6.48 24.28
N GLU A 162 26.37 -6.70 24.65
CA GLU A 162 25.29 -6.95 23.69
C GLU A 162 25.05 -5.74 22.82
N THR A 163 24.96 -4.55 23.42
CA THR A 163 24.79 -3.30 22.69
C THR A 163 25.95 -3.03 21.74
N GLN A 164 27.20 -3.22 22.22
CA GLN A 164 28.40 -3.06 21.39
C GLN A 164 28.42 -4.06 20.23
N ARG A 165 28.02 -5.30 20.44
CA ARG A 165 27.90 -6.33 19.41
C ARG A 165 26.88 -5.92 18.35
N ILE A 166 25.70 -5.41 18.75
CA ILE A 166 24.68 -4.91 17.83
C ILE A 166 25.26 -3.77 16.98
N LEU A 167 25.80 -2.74 17.60
CA LEU A 167 26.32 -1.56 16.90
C LEU A 167 27.46 -1.90 15.93
N ASN A 168 28.33 -2.85 16.28
CA ASN A 168 29.46 -3.22 15.46
C ASN A 168 29.11 -4.14 14.28
N ASN A 169 28.01 -4.91 14.37
CA ASN A 169 27.66 -5.94 13.39
C ASN A 169 26.39 -5.63 12.59
N VAL A 170 25.62 -4.63 13.00
CA VAL A 170 24.35 -4.27 12.36
C VAL A 170 24.35 -2.81 11.92
N VAL A 171 23.82 -2.54 10.74
CA VAL A 171 23.34 -1.23 10.31
C VAL A 171 21.81 -1.26 10.46
N PHE A 172 21.31 -0.59 11.46
CA PHE A 172 19.89 -0.60 11.78
C PHE A 172 19.17 0.57 11.12
N PHE A 173 18.21 0.28 10.25
CA PHE A 173 17.32 1.23 9.61
C PHE A 173 16.01 1.26 10.35
N LEU A 174 15.69 2.39 10.93
CA LEU A 174 14.45 2.63 11.65
C LEU A 174 13.63 3.70 10.92
N MET A 175 12.42 3.33 10.50
CA MET A 175 11.38 4.29 10.12
C MET A 175 10.51 4.55 11.35
N PRO A 176 10.78 5.59 12.16
CA PRO A 176 10.14 5.77 13.46
C PRO A 176 8.66 6.12 13.38
N CYS A 177 8.20 6.55 12.20
CA CYS A 177 6.78 6.72 11.88
C CYS A 177 6.57 6.58 10.37
N PHE A 178 5.92 5.52 9.95
CA PHE A 178 5.61 5.30 8.53
C PHE A 178 4.46 6.20 8.04
N ASN A 179 3.59 6.67 8.95
CA ASN A 179 2.46 7.54 8.63
C ASN A 179 2.50 8.82 9.50
N PRO A 180 3.37 9.78 9.16
CA PRO A 180 3.51 11.05 9.89
C PRO A 180 2.19 11.82 10.02
N ASP A 181 1.43 11.91 8.95
CA ASP A 181 0.17 12.64 8.88
C ASP A 181 -0.86 12.06 9.84
N GLY A 182 -1.01 10.75 9.79
CA GLY A 182 -1.94 10.02 10.63
C GLY A 182 -1.57 10.09 12.12
N GLN A 183 -0.28 10.03 12.45
CA GLN A 183 0.18 10.15 13.83
C GLN A 183 -0.21 11.51 14.43
N ILE A 184 -0.05 12.58 13.66
CA ILE A 184 -0.50 13.92 14.05
C ILE A 184 -2.02 13.94 14.24
N MET A 185 -2.79 13.45 13.25
CA MET A 185 -4.25 13.43 13.32
C MET A 185 -4.77 12.65 14.54
N VAL A 186 -4.22 11.45 14.77
CA VAL A 186 -4.63 10.59 15.91
C VAL A 186 -4.27 11.23 17.24
N THR A 187 -3.07 11.82 17.35
CA THR A 187 -2.64 12.49 18.58
C THR A 187 -3.52 13.69 18.89
N ASP A 188 -3.82 14.54 17.90
CA ASP A 188 -4.64 15.74 18.08
C ASP A 188 -6.09 15.38 18.39
N TRP A 189 -6.65 14.33 17.74
CA TRP A 189 -7.98 13.81 18.06
C TRP A 189 -8.06 13.25 19.47
N TYR A 190 -7.07 12.45 19.87
CA TYR A 190 -7.01 11.89 21.21
C TYR A 190 -6.93 13.00 22.27
N ARG A 191 -6.10 14.01 22.08
CA ARG A 191 -5.98 15.17 22.98
C ARG A 191 -7.30 15.95 23.11
N LYS A 192 -8.09 16.00 22.01
CA LYS A 192 -9.41 16.63 22.03
C LYS A 192 -10.42 15.83 22.85
N THR A 193 -10.31 14.50 22.91
CA THR A 193 -11.32 13.61 23.48
C THR A 193 -10.95 13.06 24.86
N VAL A 194 -9.66 13.07 25.24
CA VAL A 194 -9.19 12.56 26.53
C VAL A 194 -9.84 13.31 27.69
N GLY A 195 -10.29 12.58 28.73
CA GLY A 195 -11.01 13.13 29.89
C GLY A 195 -12.48 13.51 29.62
N THR A 196 -13.01 13.27 28.44
CA THR A 196 -14.42 13.45 28.07
C THR A 196 -15.15 12.11 27.99
N GLU A 197 -16.48 12.13 27.82
CA GLU A 197 -17.25 10.92 27.53
C GLU A 197 -16.83 10.20 26.22
N TYR A 198 -16.08 10.89 25.36
CA TYR A 198 -15.59 10.38 24.09
C TYR A 198 -14.12 9.92 24.17
N GLU A 199 -13.53 9.78 25.36
CA GLU A 199 -12.14 9.31 25.51
C GLU A 199 -11.93 7.96 24.80
N GLY A 200 -10.93 7.91 23.93
CA GLY A 200 -10.63 6.73 23.10
C GLY A 200 -11.62 6.48 21.97
N ALA A 201 -12.47 7.47 21.62
CA ALA A 201 -13.27 7.42 20.39
C ALA A 201 -12.39 7.30 19.15
N GLY A 202 -12.80 6.47 18.20
CA GLY A 202 -12.13 6.35 16.91
C GLY A 202 -12.08 7.66 16.14
N LEU A 203 -11.00 7.85 15.37
CA LEU A 203 -10.87 9.01 14.49
C LEU A 203 -12.06 9.06 13.51
N PRO A 204 -12.72 10.21 13.33
CA PRO A 204 -13.91 10.29 12.48
C PRO A 204 -13.63 10.12 10.97
N TRP A 205 -12.41 10.35 10.51
CA TRP A 205 -11.95 10.29 9.12
C TRP A 205 -10.78 9.33 8.96
N LEU A 206 -10.33 9.14 7.71
CA LEU A 206 -9.16 8.33 7.40
C LEU A 206 -7.89 8.91 8.03
N TYR A 207 -7.09 8.08 8.68
CA TYR A 207 -5.81 8.47 9.28
C TYR A 207 -4.63 8.52 8.30
N GLN A 208 -4.83 8.16 7.05
CA GLN A 208 -4.00 8.53 5.90
C GLN A 208 -4.95 9.16 4.88
N LYS A 209 -4.57 10.29 4.31
CA LYS A 209 -5.46 11.17 3.53
C LYS A 209 -6.34 10.42 2.51
N TYR A 210 -5.80 9.38 1.89
CA TYR A 210 -6.49 8.61 0.84
C TYR A 210 -6.75 7.15 1.24
N ALA A 211 -5.75 6.50 1.79
CA ALA A 211 -5.75 5.06 1.97
C ALA A 211 -6.34 4.60 3.31
N GLY A 212 -6.28 5.42 4.36
CA GLY A 212 -6.62 4.97 5.71
C GLY A 212 -5.80 3.73 6.09
N HIS A 213 -6.49 2.64 6.47
CA HIS A 213 -5.86 1.35 6.80
C HIS A 213 -5.21 0.65 5.59
N ASP A 214 -5.66 0.98 4.38
CA ASP A 214 -5.12 0.39 3.15
C ASP A 214 -3.76 0.98 2.73
N ASN A 215 -3.11 1.84 3.54
CA ASN A 215 -1.72 2.21 3.30
C ASN A 215 -0.77 0.99 3.43
N ASN A 216 -1.19 -0.08 4.14
CA ASN A 216 -0.54 -1.39 4.11
C ASN A 216 -1.10 -2.30 2.99
N ARG A 217 -1.49 -1.73 1.87
CA ARG A 217 -1.92 -2.41 0.63
C ARG A 217 -1.28 -1.78 -0.60
N ASP A 218 -0.20 -1.01 -0.38
CA ASP A 218 0.47 -0.23 -1.42
C ASP A 218 1.96 -0.61 -1.57
N GLY A 219 2.36 -1.78 -1.05
CA GLY A 219 3.74 -2.27 -1.16
C GLY A 219 4.11 -2.74 -2.57
N ASP A 220 3.12 -3.12 -3.38
CA ASP A 220 3.29 -3.60 -4.77
C ASP A 220 3.11 -2.49 -5.82
N PHE A 221 2.07 -1.64 -5.70
CA PHE A 221 1.80 -0.57 -6.67
C PHE A 221 2.48 0.75 -6.36
N ILE A 222 2.89 0.97 -5.14
CA ILE A 222 3.70 2.13 -4.68
C ILE A 222 3.07 3.46 -5.13
N ASN A 223 1.79 3.65 -4.81
CA ASN A 223 1.00 4.82 -5.21
C ASN A 223 1.18 6.02 -4.29
N LEU A 224 1.47 5.79 -3.00
CA LEU A 224 1.62 6.81 -1.97
C LEU A 224 3.09 7.25 -1.88
N VAL A 225 3.33 8.49 -1.53
CA VAL A 225 4.69 9.03 -1.41
C VAL A 225 5.50 8.33 -0.30
N GLU A 226 4.85 7.99 0.80
CA GLU A 226 5.46 7.21 1.90
C GLU A 226 5.91 5.84 1.41
N SER A 227 5.11 5.21 0.55
CA SER A 227 5.46 3.94 -0.10
C SER A 227 6.67 4.08 -1.03
N VAL A 228 6.80 5.20 -1.74
CA VAL A 228 7.97 5.49 -2.58
C VAL A 228 9.24 5.57 -1.73
N TYR A 229 9.20 6.23 -0.57
CA TYR A 229 10.36 6.31 0.32
C TYR A 229 10.76 4.94 0.86
N ALA A 230 9.81 4.16 1.35
CA ALA A 230 10.07 2.82 1.87
C ALA A 230 10.63 1.87 0.79
N ALA A 231 10.07 1.92 -0.43
CA ALA A 231 10.55 1.12 -1.56
C ALA A 231 11.99 1.49 -1.96
N LYS A 232 12.35 2.77 -1.99
CA LYS A 232 13.73 3.23 -2.21
C LYS A 232 14.66 2.64 -1.16
N ILE A 233 14.32 2.78 0.12
CA ILE A 233 15.14 2.29 1.23
C ILE A 233 15.34 0.78 1.13
N MET A 234 14.28 -0.01 0.95
CA MET A 234 14.31 -1.46 1.13
C MET A 234 14.51 -2.26 -0.15
N PHE A 235 14.15 -1.72 -1.32
CA PHE A 235 14.09 -2.52 -2.55
C PHE A 235 15.10 -2.10 -3.59
N ARG A 236 15.54 -0.85 -3.56
CA ARG A 236 16.41 -0.26 -4.58
C ARG A 236 17.79 0.13 -4.04
N ASP A 237 17.83 0.98 -3.00
CA ASP A 237 19.09 1.53 -2.50
C ASP A 237 19.80 0.54 -1.58
N TRP A 238 18.99 -0.21 -0.79
CA TRP A 238 19.44 -1.28 0.08
C TRP A 238 18.54 -2.52 -0.09
N VAL A 239 19.02 -3.68 0.32
CA VAL A 239 18.23 -4.89 0.46
C VAL A 239 18.49 -5.44 1.87
N PRO A 240 17.70 -5.03 2.89
CA PRO A 240 17.85 -5.51 4.25
C PRO A 240 17.74 -7.03 4.31
N GLN A 241 18.43 -7.67 5.24
CA GLN A 241 18.32 -9.10 5.43
C GLN A 241 17.04 -9.49 6.16
N ALA A 242 16.53 -8.59 7.03
CA ALA A 242 15.25 -8.75 7.70
C ALA A 242 14.51 -7.41 7.84
N TYR A 243 13.18 -7.50 7.90
CA TYR A 243 12.28 -6.38 8.11
C TYR A 243 11.19 -6.75 9.11
N ILE A 244 10.90 -5.86 10.07
CA ILE A 244 9.71 -5.96 10.92
C ILE A 244 8.78 -4.77 10.64
N ASP A 245 7.50 -5.09 10.42
CA ASP A 245 6.39 -4.16 10.45
C ASP A 245 5.67 -4.28 11.80
N HIS A 246 5.81 -3.26 12.65
CA HIS A 246 5.29 -3.30 14.00
C HIS A 246 3.86 -2.77 14.07
N HIS A 247 2.89 -3.67 14.20
CA HIS A 247 1.46 -3.37 14.23
C HIS A 247 0.81 -3.53 15.61
N GLN A 248 -0.49 -3.19 15.69
CA GLN A 248 -1.35 -3.47 16.82
C GLN A 248 -2.67 -4.06 16.36
N MET A 249 -3.04 -5.18 16.97
CA MET A 249 -4.30 -5.89 16.72
C MET A 249 -5.38 -5.55 17.77
N GLY A 250 -6.56 -6.17 17.66
CA GLY A 250 -7.65 -6.02 18.62
C GLY A 250 -7.25 -6.39 20.05
N SER A 251 -7.90 -5.76 21.02
CA SER A 251 -7.55 -5.88 22.46
C SER A 251 -8.01 -7.17 23.16
N SER A 252 -8.91 -7.95 22.57
CA SER A 252 -9.51 -9.12 23.26
C SER A 252 -8.87 -10.47 22.94
N GLY A 253 -7.80 -10.51 22.11
CA GLY A 253 -7.08 -11.71 21.73
C GLY A 253 -5.73 -11.87 22.45
N ALA A 254 -4.78 -12.52 21.77
CA ALA A 254 -3.39 -12.61 22.19
C ALA A 254 -2.82 -11.22 22.51
N ARG A 255 -1.80 -11.17 23.38
CA ARG A 255 -1.15 -9.89 23.73
C ARG A 255 -0.10 -9.46 22.73
N PHE A 256 0.57 -10.44 22.14
CA PHE A 256 1.57 -10.18 21.11
C PHE A 256 1.60 -11.32 20.09
N TYR A 257 1.59 -11.00 18.81
CA TYR A 257 1.80 -11.97 17.73
C TYR A 257 3.21 -11.82 17.17
N VAL A 258 3.85 -12.96 16.90
CA VAL A 258 5.13 -13.06 16.20
C VAL A 258 5.05 -14.12 15.10
N PRO A 259 5.89 -14.06 14.04
CA PRO A 259 5.99 -15.17 13.09
C PRO A 259 6.42 -16.49 13.78
N PRO A 260 6.28 -17.63 13.09
CA PRO A 260 5.92 -17.80 11.69
C PRO A 260 4.44 -17.55 11.39
N TYR A 261 4.14 -17.32 10.10
CA TYR A 261 2.78 -17.24 9.58
C TYR A 261 2.14 -18.61 9.53
N CYS A 262 0.78 -18.65 9.47
CA CYS A 262 0.03 -19.87 9.17
C CYS A 262 -0.22 -20.03 7.66
N ASP A 263 -0.70 -21.21 7.28
CA ASP A 263 -1.05 -21.54 5.89
C ASP A 263 -2.33 -20.81 5.39
N PRO A 264 -2.43 -20.61 4.06
CA PRO A 264 -1.45 -20.94 3.04
C PRO A 264 -0.33 -19.91 2.92
N ILE A 265 0.84 -20.34 2.44
CA ILE A 265 1.92 -19.45 2.01
C ILE A 265 1.82 -19.19 0.50
N ARG A 266 2.24 -18.00 0.07
CA ARG A 266 2.32 -17.66 -1.35
C ARG A 266 3.58 -18.24 -1.99
N PRO A 267 3.49 -18.81 -3.21
CA PRO A 267 4.62 -19.47 -3.86
C PRO A 267 5.69 -18.47 -4.34
N TYR A 268 6.85 -19.00 -4.75
CA TYR A 268 7.99 -18.36 -5.39
C TYR A 268 8.99 -17.65 -4.49
N ALA A 269 8.73 -17.41 -3.21
CA ALA A 269 9.80 -17.05 -2.28
C ALA A 269 10.82 -18.20 -2.13
N ASP A 270 12.10 -17.90 -1.84
CA ASP A 270 13.05 -18.95 -1.50
C ASP A 270 12.64 -19.62 -0.18
N PRO A 271 12.68 -20.97 -0.06
CA PRO A 271 12.30 -21.66 1.16
C PRO A 271 13.04 -21.21 2.41
N LEU A 272 14.29 -20.72 2.25
CA LEU A 272 15.09 -20.22 3.35
C LEU A 272 14.46 -18.97 4.00
N ILE A 273 13.72 -18.16 3.25
CA ILE A 273 12.96 -17.02 3.79
C ILE A 273 12.00 -17.47 4.89
N TRP A 274 11.20 -18.50 4.65
CA TRP A 274 10.24 -18.99 5.62
C TRP A 274 10.92 -19.56 6.86
N ARG A 275 12.13 -20.16 6.69
CA ARG A 275 12.93 -20.65 7.81
C ARG A 275 13.55 -19.51 8.62
N GLU A 276 14.05 -18.47 7.98
CA GLU A 276 14.54 -17.27 8.66
C GLU A 276 13.43 -16.56 9.43
N ILE A 277 12.26 -16.37 8.82
CA ILE A 277 11.07 -15.81 9.49
C ILE A 277 10.70 -16.61 10.73
N SER A 278 10.75 -17.95 10.65
CA SER A 278 10.50 -18.83 11.81
C SER A 278 11.60 -18.72 12.87
N TRP A 279 12.86 -18.64 12.46
CA TRP A 279 14.00 -18.50 13.36
C TRP A 279 13.95 -17.16 14.14
N TYR A 280 13.75 -16.06 13.44
CA TYR A 280 13.63 -14.75 14.06
C TYR A 280 12.38 -14.67 14.97
N GLY A 281 11.23 -15.16 14.50
CA GLY A 281 10.00 -15.18 15.29
C GLY A 281 10.10 -15.99 16.56
N ALA A 282 10.72 -17.17 16.51
CA ALA A 282 10.97 -18.01 17.68
C ALA A 282 11.89 -17.32 18.71
N HIS A 283 12.94 -16.63 18.23
CA HIS A 283 13.82 -15.89 19.13
C HIS A 283 13.12 -14.70 19.79
N ILE A 284 12.30 -13.97 19.03
CA ILE A 284 11.49 -12.87 19.58
C ILE A 284 10.51 -13.39 20.64
N ALA A 285 9.78 -14.50 20.36
CA ALA A 285 8.89 -15.12 21.33
C ALA A 285 9.63 -15.54 22.60
N TYR A 286 10.80 -16.20 22.45
CA TYR A 286 11.65 -16.59 23.56
C TYR A 286 12.05 -15.37 24.43
N LYS A 287 12.50 -14.28 23.78
CA LYS A 287 12.93 -13.07 24.52
C LYS A 287 11.78 -12.38 25.22
N LEU A 288 10.57 -12.41 24.67
CA LEU A 288 9.37 -11.88 25.33
C LEU A 288 9.03 -12.70 26.59
N GLU A 289 9.00 -14.03 26.50
CA GLU A 289 8.75 -14.91 27.66
C GLU A 289 9.88 -14.83 28.71
N GLU A 290 11.16 -14.78 28.30
CA GLU A 290 12.32 -14.59 29.17
C GLU A 290 12.21 -13.29 29.99
N ASN A 291 11.61 -12.25 29.42
CA ASN A 291 11.34 -10.97 30.08
C ASN A 291 9.96 -10.92 30.77
N GLY A 292 9.36 -12.08 31.05
CA GLY A 292 8.12 -12.20 31.84
C GLY A 292 6.87 -11.71 31.11
N LYS A 293 6.89 -11.56 29.78
CA LYS A 293 5.70 -11.23 29.00
C LYS A 293 4.92 -12.50 28.69
N SER A 294 3.58 -12.44 28.79
CA SER A 294 2.67 -13.54 28.49
C SER A 294 1.72 -13.20 27.36
N GLY A 295 1.01 -14.19 26.83
CA GLY A 295 0.03 -14.02 25.77
C GLY A 295 0.66 -13.91 24.37
N ILE A 296 1.83 -14.58 24.16
CA ILE A 296 2.55 -14.55 22.89
C ILE A 296 2.02 -15.65 21.99
N LEU A 297 1.56 -15.27 20.79
CA LEU A 297 0.97 -16.16 19.79
C LEU A 297 1.84 -16.21 18.53
N ASN A 298 2.02 -17.41 17.97
CA ASN A 298 2.63 -17.58 16.65
C ASN A 298 1.90 -18.62 15.80
N ALA A 299 2.27 -18.76 14.54
CA ALA A 299 1.74 -19.73 13.57
C ALA A 299 0.19 -19.78 13.51
N ALA A 300 -0.47 -18.65 13.70
CA ALA A 300 -1.91 -18.51 13.74
C ALA A 300 -2.35 -17.15 13.16
N GLN A 301 -3.64 -16.95 12.96
CA GLN A 301 -4.29 -15.69 12.59
C GLN A 301 -3.86 -15.10 11.25
N TYR A 302 -2.58 -14.92 11.00
CA TYR A 302 -2.02 -14.26 9.81
C TYR A 302 -1.42 -15.29 8.85
N PRO A 303 -2.04 -15.53 7.66
CA PRO A 303 -1.48 -16.44 6.66
C PRO A 303 -0.32 -15.81 5.89
N GLY A 304 0.58 -16.65 5.39
CA GLY A 304 1.69 -16.25 4.54
C GLY A 304 1.31 -15.94 3.08
N TRP A 305 0.02 -15.81 2.78
CA TRP A 305 -0.47 -15.50 1.44
C TRP A 305 -0.67 -14.00 1.28
N GLY A 306 0.18 -13.39 0.46
CA GLY A 306 0.09 -11.98 0.08
C GLY A 306 1.36 -11.51 -0.59
N HIS A 307 1.32 -10.32 -1.18
CA HIS A 307 2.47 -9.55 -1.64
C HIS A 307 2.15 -8.05 -1.78
N PHE A 308 1.07 -7.61 -1.17
CA PHE A 308 0.53 -6.25 -1.24
C PHE A 308 0.91 -5.40 -0.04
N GLY A 309 1.10 -5.99 1.14
CA GLY A 309 1.54 -5.31 2.36
C GLY A 309 3.05 -5.43 2.55
N TRP A 310 3.63 -4.56 3.36
CA TRP A 310 5.08 -4.41 3.48
C TRP A 310 5.77 -5.67 3.99
N HIS A 311 5.23 -6.33 5.02
CA HIS A 311 5.78 -7.58 5.52
C HIS A 311 5.51 -8.79 4.59
N TRP A 312 4.51 -8.70 3.69
CA TRP A 312 4.21 -9.77 2.73
C TRP A 312 4.96 -9.66 1.41
N ILE A 313 5.35 -8.45 0.97
CA ILE A 313 6.08 -8.29 -0.29
C ILE A 313 7.59 -8.53 -0.10
N THR A 314 8.12 -8.20 1.07
CA THR A 314 9.55 -8.32 1.38
C THR A 314 10.12 -9.74 1.22
N PRO A 315 9.41 -10.86 1.52
CA PRO A 315 9.87 -12.21 1.20
C PRO A 315 10.25 -12.44 -0.27
N PHE A 316 9.57 -11.78 -1.20
CA PHE A 316 9.86 -11.88 -2.63
C PHE A 316 11.02 -10.97 -3.08
N HIS A 317 11.44 -10.07 -2.22
CA HIS A 317 12.70 -9.30 -2.36
C HIS A 317 13.90 -10.00 -1.72
N ASN A 318 13.77 -11.24 -1.24
CA ASN A 318 14.75 -12.00 -0.45
C ASN A 318 15.01 -11.40 0.93
N ILE A 319 14.09 -10.63 1.48
CA ILE A 319 14.12 -10.04 2.81
C ILE A 319 13.21 -10.86 3.72
N ALA A 320 13.68 -11.28 4.90
CA ALA A 320 12.86 -11.95 5.89
C ALA A 320 11.84 -10.96 6.49
N GLY A 321 10.67 -10.85 5.85
CA GLY A 321 9.60 -9.93 6.21
C GLY A 321 8.71 -10.46 7.31
N MET A 322 8.59 -9.73 8.39
CA MET A 322 7.87 -10.13 9.59
C MET A 322 6.83 -9.11 10.00
N LEU A 323 5.67 -9.62 10.41
CA LEU A 323 4.63 -8.88 11.11
C LEU A 323 4.79 -9.14 12.61
N THR A 324 4.76 -8.11 13.43
CA THR A 324 4.46 -8.25 14.85
C THR A 324 3.23 -7.43 15.21
N GLU A 325 2.36 -7.98 16.11
CA GLU A 325 1.09 -7.35 16.47
C GLU A 325 0.92 -7.33 17.99
N SER A 326 0.98 -6.17 18.61
CA SER A 326 0.60 -6.03 20.01
C SER A 326 -0.91 -5.85 20.14
N ALA A 327 -1.53 -6.39 21.19
CA ALA A 327 -2.91 -6.04 21.51
C ALA A 327 -3.02 -4.52 21.77
N SER A 328 -4.02 -3.86 21.20
CA SER A 328 -4.23 -2.43 21.38
C SER A 328 -4.76 -2.10 22.78
N ALA A 329 -4.30 -0.98 23.33
CA ALA A 329 -5.04 -0.21 24.32
C ALA A 329 -6.07 0.70 23.59
N ARG A 330 -6.83 1.52 24.33
CA ARG A 330 -7.70 2.55 23.70
C ARG A 330 -6.88 3.80 23.37
N ILE A 331 -6.04 3.72 22.33
CA ILE A 331 -4.98 4.67 22.02
C ILE A 331 -3.99 4.73 23.19
N ALA A 332 -4.03 5.72 24.07
CA ALA A 332 -3.22 5.80 25.28
C ALA A 332 -4.05 5.66 26.58
N SER A 333 -5.33 5.36 26.49
CA SER A 333 -6.17 5.08 27.64
C SER A 333 -6.06 3.62 28.04
N PRO A 334 -5.84 3.32 29.32
CA PRO A 334 -5.72 1.94 29.80
C PRO A 334 -7.03 1.18 29.68
N LEU A 335 -6.93 -0.13 29.47
CA LEU A 335 -8.06 -1.07 29.48
C LEU A 335 -7.90 -2.05 30.64
N HIS A 336 -8.99 -2.36 31.32
CA HIS A 336 -9.06 -3.53 32.18
C HIS A 336 -9.88 -4.62 31.48
N LEU A 337 -9.28 -5.78 31.28
CA LEU A 337 -9.91 -6.92 30.61
C LEU A 337 -10.09 -8.06 31.59
N HIS A 338 -11.33 -8.49 31.77
CA HIS A 338 -11.64 -9.70 32.51
C HIS A 338 -11.29 -10.94 31.67
N PRO A 339 -10.94 -12.07 32.30
CA PRO A 339 -10.61 -13.32 31.61
C PRO A 339 -11.68 -13.73 30.57
N GLU A 340 -12.97 -13.54 30.92
CA GLU A 340 -14.12 -13.90 30.06
C GLU A 340 -14.26 -13.01 28.82
N GLN A 341 -13.52 -11.90 28.74
CA GLN A 341 -13.48 -11.02 27.56
C GLN A 341 -12.38 -11.43 26.58
N LEU A 342 -11.46 -12.32 27.00
CA LEU A 342 -10.38 -12.82 26.16
C LEU A 342 -10.90 -13.94 25.26
N ARG A 343 -10.55 -13.89 23.98
CA ARG A 343 -11.12 -14.77 22.95
C ARG A 343 -10.07 -15.28 21.99
N GLY A 344 -10.21 -16.56 21.62
CA GLY A 344 -9.68 -17.15 20.42
C GLY A 344 -10.59 -16.87 19.21
N GLY A 345 -10.79 -17.86 18.36
CA GLY A 345 -11.68 -17.81 17.19
C GLY A 345 -10.99 -17.30 15.91
N ALA A 346 -9.67 -17.11 15.93
CA ALA A 346 -8.89 -16.87 14.73
C ALA A 346 -8.41 -18.19 14.08
N ARG A 347 -7.94 -18.10 12.86
CA ARG A 347 -7.32 -19.23 12.14
C ARG A 347 -6.21 -19.85 13.00
N GLN A 348 -6.29 -21.17 13.27
CA GLN A 348 -5.35 -21.93 14.12
C GLN A 348 -5.22 -21.42 15.57
N PHE A 349 -6.20 -20.62 16.02
CA PHE A 349 -6.35 -20.17 17.38
C PHE A 349 -7.84 -20.25 17.80
N PRO A 350 -8.39 -21.47 17.96
CA PRO A 350 -9.82 -21.69 18.14
C PRO A 350 -10.36 -21.20 19.49
N ALA A 351 -9.55 -21.29 20.55
CA ALA A 351 -9.90 -20.89 21.91
C ALA A 351 -8.76 -20.10 22.55
N TYR A 352 -9.05 -19.29 23.56
CA TYR A 352 -8.04 -18.56 24.37
C TYR A 352 -7.52 -19.48 25.47
N GLU A 353 -6.76 -20.49 25.08
CA GLU A 353 -6.25 -21.53 25.95
C GLU A 353 -4.80 -21.86 25.59
N ALA A 354 -4.08 -22.47 26.53
CA ALA A 354 -2.71 -22.87 26.28
C ALA A 354 -2.63 -23.94 25.16
N GLN A 355 -1.79 -23.65 24.18
CA GLN A 355 -1.45 -24.55 23.06
C GLN A 355 0.00 -24.35 22.65
N SER A 356 0.58 -25.25 21.85
CA SER A 356 2.00 -25.18 21.46
C SER A 356 2.44 -23.86 20.85
N THR A 357 1.53 -23.17 20.17
CA THR A 357 1.73 -21.86 19.55
C THR A 357 1.30 -20.68 20.43
N PHE A 358 0.80 -20.97 21.65
CA PHE A 358 0.34 -20.01 22.64
C PHE A 358 0.50 -20.61 24.06
N PRO A 359 1.74 -20.88 24.51
CA PRO A 359 1.96 -21.72 25.71
C PRO A 359 1.61 -21.02 27.02
N ASN A 360 1.61 -19.70 27.09
CA ASN A 360 1.44 -18.90 28.30
C ASN A 360 0.37 -17.83 28.09
N PRO A 361 -0.95 -18.16 28.16
CA PRO A 361 -2.04 -17.19 28.05
C PRO A 361 -1.95 -16.10 29.10
N TRP A 362 -2.13 -14.84 28.68
CA TRP A 362 -2.24 -13.72 29.62
C TRP A 362 -3.56 -13.82 30.42
N PRO A 363 -3.53 -13.68 31.77
CA PRO A 363 -4.68 -14.02 32.61
C PRO A 363 -5.76 -12.92 32.68
N GLY A 364 -5.61 -11.81 31.96
CA GLY A 364 -6.46 -10.64 32.10
C GLY A 364 -5.85 -9.59 33.04
N GLY A 365 -6.55 -8.48 33.24
CA GLY A 365 -6.13 -7.37 34.09
C GLY A 365 -5.96 -6.07 33.32
N TRP A 366 -5.15 -5.16 33.84
CA TRP A 366 -4.84 -3.90 33.18
C TRP A 366 -3.94 -4.09 31.99
N TRP A 367 -4.29 -3.42 30.86
CA TRP A 367 -3.49 -3.36 29.64
C TRP A 367 -3.31 -1.90 29.22
N ARG A 368 -2.07 -1.49 29.10
CA ARG A 368 -1.68 -0.09 28.95
C ARG A 368 -0.82 0.12 27.70
N LEU A 369 -0.71 1.35 27.25
CA LEU A 369 0.23 1.72 26.19
C LEU A 369 1.69 1.39 26.59
N ARG A 370 2.03 1.47 27.88
CA ARG A 370 3.37 1.11 28.38
C ARG A 370 3.71 -0.36 28.13
N ASP A 371 2.74 -1.28 28.35
CA ASP A 371 2.93 -2.70 28.07
C ASP A 371 3.25 -2.94 26.60
N ILE A 372 2.57 -2.20 25.71
CA ILE A 372 2.82 -2.26 24.25
C ILE A 372 4.22 -1.74 23.91
N VAL A 373 4.63 -0.61 24.45
CA VAL A 373 5.95 -0.01 24.24
C VAL A 373 7.06 -1.00 24.67
N GLU A 374 6.91 -1.62 25.82
CA GLU A 374 7.90 -2.61 26.34
C GLU A 374 8.00 -3.85 25.46
N GLN A 375 6.87 -4.46 25.12
CA GLN A 375 6.86 -5.64 24.25
C GLN A 375 7.47 -5.37 22.88
N LYS A 376 7.14 -4.24 22.27
CA LYS A 376 7.72 -3.83 20.98
C LYS A 376 9.22 -3.58 21.10
N LYS A 377 9.68 -2.95 22.18
CA LYS A 377 11.12 -2.71 22.43
C LYS A 377 11.89 -4.01 22.57
N ILE A 378 11.37 -4.98 23.33
CA ILE A 378 11.96 -6.32 23.47
C ILE A 378 12.02 -7.02 22.09
N SER A 379 10.91 -6.98 21.35
CA SER A 379 10.83 -7.58 20.01
C SER A 379 11.85 -6.97 19.02
N ALA A 380 11.91 -5.65 18.98
CA ALA A 380 12.84 -4.91 18.14
C ALA A 380 14.29 -5.22 18.46
N TRP A 381 14.63 -5.22 19.75
CA TRP A 381 15.97 -5.53 20.26
C TRP A 381 16.37 -6.98 19.97
N ALA A 382 15.45 -7.93 20.19
CA ALA A 382 15.71 -9.36 19.97
C ALA A 382 16.13 -9.66 18.52
N LEU A 383 15.51 -9.02 17.52
CA LEU A 383 15.92 -9.17 16.13
C LEU A 383 17.34 -8.63 15.90
N LEU A 384 17.65 -7.46 16.45
CA LEU A 384 18.98 -6.84 16.30
C LEU A 384 20.08 -7.71 16.94
N ASP A 385 19.83 -8.24 18.14
CA ASP A 385 20.79 -9.12 18.85
C ASP A 385 21.01 -10.43 18.08
N LEU A 386 19.94 -11.09 17.61
CA LEU A 386 20.08 -12.33 16.86
C LEU A 386 20.85 -12.11 15.55
N ALA A 387 20.55 -11.03 14.82
CA ALA A 387 21.26 -10.68 13.59
C ALA A 387 22.74 -10.36 13.87
N ALA A 388 23.04 -9.64 14.95
CA ALA A 388 24.40 -9.29 15.36
C ALA A 388 25.23 -10.50 15.72
N ARG A 389 24.65 -11.46 16.47
CA ARG A 389 25.32 -12.73 16.84
C ARG A 389 25.62 -13.62 15.64
N ASN A 390 24.78 -13.56 14.63
CA ASN A 390 24.79 -14.44 13.46
C ASN A 390 25.08 -13.68 12.16
N LYS A 391 25.77 -12.55 12.21
CA LYS A 391 26.00 -11.65 11.09
C LYS A 391 26.43 -12.36 9.79
N GLU A 392 27.43 -13.23 9.88
CA GLU A 392 27.95 -13.93 8.69
C GLU A 392 26.92 -14.92 8.11
N THR A 393 26.17 -15.62 8.97
CA THR A 393 25.08 -16.53 8.54
C THR A 393 23.97 -15.74 7.84
N VAL A 394 23.56 -14.62 8.40
CA VAL A 394 22.49 -13.77 7.86
C VAL A 394 22.89 -13.20 6.49
N LEU A 395 24.12 -12.72 6.33
CA LEU A 395 24.64 -12.24 5.05
C LEU A 395 24.84 -13.37 4.03
N TRP A 396 25.34 -14.53 4.47
CA TRP A 396 25.48 -15.69 3.61
C TRP A 396 24.13 -16.21 3.10
N ASN A 397 23.11 -16.20 3.96
CA ASN A 397 21.76 -16.55 3.57
C ASN A 397 21.19 -15.57 2.52
N ALA A 398 21.49 -14.27 2.62
CA ALA A 398 21.08 -13.30 1.60
C ALA A 398 21.68 -13.66 0.23
N TYR A 399 22.98 -13.99 0.18
CA TYR A 399 23.62 -14.51 -1.03
C TYR A 399 22.94 -15.79 -1.54
N LEU A 400 22.72 -16.79 -0.68
CA LEU A 400 22.11 -18.05 -1.08
C LEU A 400 20.71 -17.87 -1.67
N LYS A 401 19.88 -17.03 -1.07
CA LYS A 401 18.54 -16.72 -1.57
C LYS A 401 18.61 -16.08 -2.96
N ALA A 402 19.44 -15.07 -3.12
CA ALA A 402 19.64 -14.37 -4.38
C ALA A 402 20.15 -15.30 -5.51
N LYS A 403 21.17 -16.11 -5.20
CA LYS A 403 21.72 -17.11 -6.12
C LYS A 403 20.66 -18.13 -6.56
N ARG A 404 19.96 -18.75 -5.60
CA ARG A 404 18.93 -19.76 -5.87
C ARG A 404 17.76 -19.22 -6.68
N GLN A 405 17.32 -18.00 -6.39
CA GLN A 405 16.26 -17.34 -7.17
C GLN A 405 16.70 -17.11 -8.62
N THR A 406 17.93 -16.67 -8.82
CA THR A 406 18.52 -16.48 -10.15
C THR A 406 18.60 -17.80 -10.92
N GLU A 407 19.11 -18.86 -10.28
CA GLU A 407 19.22 -20.19 -10.86
C GLU A 407 17.84 -20.80 -11.22
N ARG A 408 16.86 -20.68 -10.32
CA ARG A 408 15.47 -21.10 -10.58
C ARG A 408 14.87 -20.37 -11.76
N GLY A 409 15.08 -19.06 -11.87
CA GLY A 409 14.63 -18.27 -13.01
C GLY A 409 15.29 -18.68 -14.32
N ALA A 410 16.58 -18.99 -14.26
CA ALA A 410 17.34 -19.48 -15.42
C ALA A 410 16.90 -20.88 -15.90
N GLN A 411 16.54 -21.76 -14.96
CA GLN A 411 16.18 -23.16 -15.25
C GLN A 411 14.67 -23.32 -15.50
N GLY A 412 13.83 -22.52 -14.87
CA GLY A 412 12.38 -22.64 -14.89
C GLY A 412 11.72 -22.18 -16.21
N LYS A 413 10.40 -22.26 -16.23
CA LYS A 413 9.52 -21.69 -17.27
C LYS A 413 8.46 -20.81 -16.61
N PRO A 414 8.12 -19.67 -17.24
CA PRO A 414 8.82 -19.03 -18.37
C PRO A 414 10.25 -18.61 -18.01
N LYS A 415 11.05 -18.29 -19.02
CA LYS A 415 12.40 -17.70 -18.85
C LYS A 415 12.33 -16.21 -18.57
N GLY A 416 11.24 -15.59 -18.97
CA GLY A 416 11.01 -14.16 -18.80
C GLY A 416 9.66 -13.72 -19.34
N TYR A 417 9.49 -12.40 -19.35
CA TYR A 417 8.29 -11.74 -19.82
C TYR A 417 8.63 -10.61 -20.78
N VAL A 418 7.88 -10.50 -21.88
CA VAL A 418 7.94 -9.37 -22.79
C VAL A 418 6.74 -8.47 -22.54
N ILE A 419 6.98 -7.18 -22.38
CA ILE A 419 5.95 -6.14 -22.36
C ILE A 419 6.05 -5.43 -23.71
N PRO A 420 5.15 -5.71 -24.67
CA PRO A 420 5.18 -5.06 -25.98
C PRO A 420 4.99 -3.55 -25.86
N VAL A 421 5.66 -2.78 -26.72
CA VAL A 421 5.42 -1.33 -26.80
C VAL A 421 4.03 -1.03 -27.38
N THR A 422 3.50 -1.96 -28.20
CA THR A 422 2.16 -1.89 -28.76
C THR A 422 1.12 -2.34 -27.72
N GLN A 423 0.60 -1.38 -26.98
CA GLN A 423 -0.42 -1.56 -25.95
C GLN A 423 -1.72 -0.86 -26.32
N HIS A 424 -2.83 -1.23 -25.67
CA HIS A 424 -4.06 -0.47 -25.72
C HIS A 424 -3.89 0.93 -25.10
N ASP A 425 -3.21 1.00 -23.94
CA ASP A 425 -2.76 2.23 -23.30
C ASP A 425 -1.24 2.12 -22.99
N PRO A 426 -0.37 2.59 -23.91
CA PRO A 426 1.08 2.49 -23.72
C PRO A 426 1.60 3.33 -22.57
N LEU A 427 0.93 4.42 -22.19
CA LEU A 427 1.35 5.24 -21.04
C LEU A 427 1.15 4.49 -19.71
N THR A 428 0.09 3.70 -19.61
CA THR A 428 -0.12 2.81 -18.46
C THR A 428 0.93 1.70 -18.40
N ALA A 429 1.37 1.17 -19.55
CA ALA A 429 2.47 0.19 -19.58
C ALA A 429 3.80 0.80 -19.10
N VAL A 430 4.14 2.01 -19.52
CA VAL A 430 5.32 2.73 -19.02
C VAL A 430 5.23 2.97 -17.51
N LYS A 431 4.06 3.35 -17.00
CA LYS A 431 3.84 3.48 -15.54
C LYS A 431 4.12 2.16 -14.82
N MET A 432 3.65 1.03 -15.35
CA MET A 432 3.94 -0.30 -14.79
C MET A 432 5.44 -0.59 -14.77
N VAL A 433 6.13 -0.35 -15.89
CA VAL A 433 7.59 -0.53 -16.00
C VAL A 433 8.33 0.30 -14.95
N ASN A 434 7.95 1.56 -14.76
CA ASN A 434 8.57 2.44 -13.77
C ASN A 434 8.31 1.97 -12.32
N THR A 435 7.12 1.43 -12.04
CA THR A 435 6.83 0.81 -10.73
C THR A 435 7.67 -0.44 -10.48
N LEU A 436 7.84 -1.29 -11.50
CA LEU A 436 8.70 -2.48 -11.42
C LEU A 436 10.17 -2.12 -11.23
N LEU A 437 10.66 -1.06 -11.88
CA LEU A 437 12.02 -0.52 -11.68
C LEU A 437 12.22 -0.02 -10.25
N LEU A 438 11.23 0.70 -9.69
CA LEU A 438 11.28 1.17 -8.30
C LEU A 438 11.29 0.00 -7.31
N SER A 439 10.67 -1.12 -7.66
CA SER A 439 10.73 -2.38 -6.90
C SER A 439 12.07 -3.14 -7.05
N GLY A 440 13.07 -2.56 -7.73
CA GLY A 440 14.40 -3.14 -7.89
C GLY A 440 14.49 -4.29 -8.88
N ILE A 441 13.55 -4.39 -9.80
CA ILE A 441 13.55 -5.39 -10.89
C ILE A 441 14.43 -4.86 -12.04
N GLU A 442 15.36 -5.69 -12.52
CA GLU A 442 16.12 -5.39 -13.74
C GLU A 442 15.22 -5.53 -14.96
N ILE A 443 15.12 -4.48 -15.75
CA ILE A 443 14.32 -4.44 -16.97
C ILE A 443 15.23 -4.02 -18.14
N LYS A 444 15.09 -4.70 -19.26
CA LYS A 444 15.83 -4.43 -20.49
C LYS A 444 14.89 -3.85 -21.55
N GLN A 445 15.31 -2.83 -22.26
CA GLN A 445 14.59 -2.27 -23.40
C GLN A 445 15.25 -2.66 -24.71
N ALA A 446 14.47 -3.23 -25.63
CA ALA A 446 14.93 -3.65 -26.95
C ALA A 446 15.31 -2.43 -27.82
N GLN A 447 16.54 -2.42 -28.33
CA GLN A 447 17.04 -1.36 -29.20
C GLN A 447 16.74 -1.62 -30.68
N LYS A 448 16.37 -2.87 -31.01
CA LYS A 448 15.90 -3.35 -32.33
C LYS A 448 14.64 -4.21 -32.14
N GLU A 449 14.08 -4.69 -33.22
CA GLU A 449 13.02 -5.70 -33.16
C GLU A 449 13.52 -6.94 -32.43
N LEU A 450 12.64 -7.54 -31.64
CA LEU A 450 12.87 -8.71 -30.82
C LEU A 450 11.96 -9.83 -31.29
N SER A 451 12.48 -11.02 -31.52
CA SER A 451 11.69 -12.22 -31.83
C SER A 451 11.69 -13.17 -30.63
N ALA A 452 10.50 -13.61 -30.23
CA ALA A 452 10.32 -14.66 -29.24
C ALA A 452 9.02 -15.44 -29.51
N ARG A 453 9.07 -16.76 -29.44
CA ARG A 453 7.93 -17.67 -29.73
C ARG A 453 7.28 -17.43 -31.10
N GLY A 454 8.06 -17.05 -32.12
CA GLY A 454 7.53 -16.71 -33.44
C GLY A 454 6.77 -15.37 -33.51
N VAL A 455 6.75 -14.60 -32.42
CA VAL A 455 6.17 -13.25 -32.37
C VAL A 455 7.29 -12.23 -32.50
N ILE A 456 7.08 -11.24 -33.38
CA ILE A 456 7.97 -10.08 -33.52
C ILE A 456 7.47 -8.94 -32.64
N TYR A 457 8.32 -8.47 -31.75
CA TYR A 457 8.08 -7.32 -30.89
C TYR A 457 8.88 -6.11 -31.40
N PRO A 458 8.23 -4.96 -31.60
CA PRO A 458 8.93 -3.78 -32.13
C PRO A 458 10.00 -3.26 -31.15
N LYS A 459 10.97 -2.52 -31.72
CA LYS A 459 11.92 -1.71 -30.93
C LYS A 459 11.20 -0.91 -29.86
N GLY A 460 11.79 -0.81 -28.65
CA GLY A 460 11.21 -0.14 -27.49
C GLY A 460 10.39 -1.05 -26.59
N SER A 461 10.10 -2.30 -27.00
CA SER A 461 9.49 -3.30 -26.12
C SER A 461 10.42 -3.64 -24.95
N PHE A 462 9.85 -4.03 -23.82
CA PHE A 462 10.62 -4.33 -22.61
C PHE A 462 10.69 -5.84 -22.40
N PHE A 463 11.85 -6.29 -21.91
CA PHE A 463 12.07 -7.67 -21.53
C PHE A 463 12.51 -7.76 -20.07
N ILE A 464 11.87 -8.64 -19.31
CA ILE A 464 12.17 -8.94 -17.91
C ILE A 464 12.62 -10.40 -17.82
N SER A 465 13.91 -10.63 -17.61
CA SER A 465 14.45 -11.98 -17.39
C SER A 465 14.10 -12.47 -16.00
N LEU A 466 13.71 -13.73 -15.86
CA LEU A 466 13.57 -14.38 -14.55
C LEU A 466 14.91 -14.83 -13.94
N ALA A 467 16.00 -14.84 -14.73
CA ALA A 467 17.35 -15.13 -14.25
C ALA A 467 17.96 -13.93 -13.49
N GLN A 468 17.26 -13.51 -12.44
CA GLN A 468 17.67 -12.43 -11.54
C GLN A 468 17.17 -12.68 -10.10
N PRO A 469 17.79 -12.08 -9.07
CA PRO A 469 17.40 -12.30 -7.66
C PRO A 469 15.94 -12.03 -7.33
N LYS A 470 15.29 -11.17 -8.10
CA LYS A 470 13.86 -10.79 -7.93
C LYS A 470 12.87 -11.74 -8.63
N MET A 471 13.29 -12.96 -9.01
CA MET A 471 12.46 -13.93 -9.74
C MET A 471 11.10 -14.15 -9.05
N GLY A 472 11.09 -14.37 -7.73
CA GLY A 472 9.86 -14.58 -6.97
C GLY A 472 8.93 -13.37 -6.98
N LEU A 473 9.47 -12.16 -6.92
CA LEU A 473 8.72 -10.92 -7.04
C LEU A 473 8.08 -10.78 -8.41
N ILE A 474 8.85 -10.96 -9.47
CA ILE A 474 8.38 -10.86 -10.86
C ILE A 474 7.23 -11.82 -11.10
N ARG A 475 7.39 -13.10 -10.67
CA ARG A 475 6.34 -14.13 -10.79
C ARG A 475 5.05 -13.75 -10.06
N ASN A 476 5.15 -13.08 -8.91
CA ASN A 476 4.00 -12.67 -8.13
C ASN A 476 3.31 -11.40 -8.64
N LEU A 477 4.08 -10.45 -9.24
CA LEU A 477 3.52 -9.21 -9.74
C LEU A 477 2.89 -9.35 -11.13
N ILE A 478 3.51 -10.11 -12.04
CA ILE A 478 3.10 -10.18 -13.45
C ILE A 478 2.83 -11.60 -13.94
N GLY A 479 2.94 -12.59 -13.06
CA GLY A 479 2.55 -13.98 -13.32
C GLY A 479 1.12 -14.26 -12.89
N GLN A 480 0.39 -15.00 -13.69
CA GLN A 480 -0.94 -15.50 -13.33
C GLN A 480 -0.88 -16.32 -12.04
N THR A 481 -1.79 -16.08 -11.11
CA THR A 481 -1.79 -16.72 -9.80
C THR A 481 -3.18 -17.25 -9.45
N PHE A 482 -3.23 -18.50 -8.97
CA PHE A 482 -4.44 -19.10 -8.41
C PHE A 482 -4.26 -19.30 -6.90
N TYR A 483 -5.29 -18.95 -6.14
CA TYR A 483 -5.33 -19.24 -4.71
C TYR A 483 -5.47 -20.74 -4.49
N ALA A 484 -4.74 -21.25 -3.51
CA ALA A 484 -4.82 -22.69 -3.22
C ALA A 484 -6.24 -23.05 -2.73
N ASP A 485 -6.82 -24.10 -3.29
CA ASP A 485 -8.08 -24.68 -2.83
C ASP A 485 -7.79 -26.08 -2.24
N ASN A 486 -7.62 -26.15 -0.93
CA ASN A 486 -7.22 -27.35 -0.20
C ASN A 486 -7.71 -27.27 1.27
N GLU A 487 -7.31 -28.21 2.11
CA GLU A 487 -7.69 -28.27 3.53
C GLU A 487 -7.32 -27.03 4.35
N TRP A 488 -6.26 -26.32 3.99
CA TRP A 488 -5.82 -25.08 4.67
C TRP A 488 -6.66 -23.85 4.30
N THR A 489 -7.45 -23.97 3.26
CA THR A 489 -8.29 -22.86 2.74
C THR A 489 -9.78 -23.14 2.87
N ARG A 490 -10.14 -24.24 3.54
CA ARG A 490 -11.53 -24.61 3.83
C ARG A 490 -11.75 -24.88 5.31
N ASN A 491 -12.96 -24.60 5.78
CA ASN A 491 -13.45 -24.99 7.10
C ASN A 491 -13.75 -26.51 7.12
N LYS A 492 -13.93 -27.07 8.31
CA LYS A 492 -14.27 -28.49 8.49
C LYS A 492 -15.56 -28.89 7.77
N ASP A 493 -16.50 -27.97 7.60
CA ASP A 493 -17.77 -28.19 6.89
C ASP A 493 -17.64 -28.06 5.36
N GLY A 494 -16.43 -27.83 4.85
CA GLY A 494 -16.10 -27.62 3.44
C GLY A 494 -16.36 -26.22 2.91
N SER A 495 -16.86 -25.27 3.71
CA SER A 495 -17.00 -23.89 3.31
C SER A 495 -15.63 -23.20 3.15
N PRO A 496 -15.46 -22.26 2.20
CA PRO A 496 -14.18 -21.60 1.98
C PRO A 496 -13.79 -20.68 3.16
N LEU A 497 -12.51 -20.75 3.55
CA LEU A 497 -11.91 -19.81 4.46
C LEU A 497 -11.51 -18.55 3.69
N ARG A 498 -11.98 -17.42 4.16
CA ARG A 498 -11.67 -16.11 3.53
C ARG A 498 -10.16 -15.87 3.52
N PRO A 499 -9.56 -15.51 2.35
CA PRO A 499 -8.21 -14.95 2.29
C PRO A 499 -8.11 -13.70 3.17
N TYR A 500 -6.92 -13.37 3.60
CA TYR A 500 -6.71 -12.16 4.41
C TYR A 500 -7.16 -10.89 3.68
N ASP A 501 -6.88 -10.81 2.38
CA ASP A 501 -7.36 -9.74 1.51
C ASP A 501 -7.88 -10.32 0.18
N LEU A 502 -7.30 -9.98 -0.98
CA LEU A 502 -7.67 -10.58 -2.25
C LEU A 502 -6.95 -11.92 -2.46
N SER A 503 -7.55 -12.79 -3.27
CA SER A 503 -6.91 -14.05 -3.68
C SER A 503 -5.81 -13.84 -4.73
N THR A 504 -5.85 -12.72 -5.47
CA THR A 504 -4.80 -12.31 -6.41
C THR A 504 -4.56 -10.81 -6.39
N HIS A 505 -3.35 -10.39 -6.77
CA HIS A 505 -2.89 -9.01 -6.96
C HIS A 505 -1.95 -8.94 -8.17
N THR A 506 -2.40 -9.43 -9.32
CA THR A 506 -1.59 -9.49 -10.55
C THR A 506 -1.58 -8.11 -11.21
N MET A 507 -0.44 -7.42 -11.17
CA MET A 507 -0.31 -6.02 -11.54
C MET A 507 -0.70 -5.75 -13.01
N ASN A 508 -0.19 -6.51 -13.95
CA ASN A 508 -0.52 -6.32 -15.36
C ASN A 508 -2.01 -6.53 -15.67
N GLU A 509 -2.67 -7.46 -14.96
CA GLU A 509 -4.13 -7.69 -15.11
C GLU A 509 -4.92 -6.49 -14.58
N PHE A 510 -4.55 -5.96 -13.40
CA PHE A 510 -5.18 -4.77 -12.83
C PHE A 510 -4.97 -3.53 -13.71
N MET A 511 -3.77 -3.39 -14.26
CA MET A 511 -3.43 -2.25 -15.11
C MET A 511 -3.92 -2.37 -16.55
N GLY A 512 -4.40 -3.53 -16.97
CA GLY A 512 -4.81 -3.78 -18.36
C GLY A 512 -3.63 -3.72 -19.34
N VAL A 513 -2.45 -4.17 -18.90
CA VAL A 513 -1.21 -4.20 -19.67
C VAL A 513 -0.95 -5.61 -20.19
N ARG A 514 -0.75 -5.74 -21.48
CA ARG A 514 -0.35 -7.02 -22.09
C ARG A 514 1.08 -7.34 -21.68
N VAL A 515 1.25 -8.57 -21.17
CA VAL A 515 2.55 -9.15 -20.79
C VAL A 515 2.58 -10.57 -21.33
N ASP A 516 3.56 -10.87 -22.18
CA ASP A 516 3.68 -12.17 -22.82
C ASP A 516 4.79 -13.01 -22.16
N PRO A 517 4.47 -14.16 -21.57
CA PRO A 517 5.48 -15.08 -21.05
C PRO A 517 6.27 -15.72 -22.17
N VAL A 518 7.59 -15.87 -22.01
CA VAL A 518 8.48 -16.54 -22.97
C VAL A 518 9.24 -17.67 -22.30
N ASP A 519 9.20 -18.86 -22.93
CA ASP A 519 9.78 -20.10 -22.39
C ASP A 519 11.21 -20.37 -22.89
N GLU A 520 11.69 -19.57 -23.83
CA GLU A 520 13.01 -19.66 -24.46
C GLU A 520 13.91 -18.50 -24.01
N ALA A 521 15.20 -18.69 -24.14
CA ALA A 521 16.15 -17.59 -23.94
C ALA A 521 15.91 -16.53 -25.03
N VAL A 522 15.80 -15.27 -24.59
CA VAL A 522 15.59 -14.15 -25.50
C VAL A 522 16.92 -13.44 -25.70
N GLU A 523 17.45 -13.53 -26.91
CA GLU A 523 18.62 -12.81 -27.35
C GLU A 523 18.20 -11.54 -28.09
N GLY A 524 18.99 -10.49 -27.98
CA GLY A 524 18.71 -9.23 -28.67
C GLY A 524 19.63 -8.10 -28.23
N ASP A 525 19.53 -6.99 -28.96
CA ASP A 525 20.21 -5.75 -28.62
C ASP A 525 19.41 -5.01 -27.56
N PHE A 526 19.88 -5.05 -26.31
CA PHE A 526 19.18 -4.53 -25.15
C PHE A 526 19.95 -3.44 -24.43
N GLN A 527 19.22 -2.44 -23.95
CA GLN A 527 19.69 -1.49 -22.97
C GLN A 527 19.05 -1.82 -21.60
N ILE A 528 19.86 -1.99 -20.56
CA ILE A 528 19.36 -2.10 -19.18
C ILE A 528 18.87 -0.73 -18.75
N LEU A 529 17.66 -0.68 -18.21
CA LEU A 529 17.08 0.55 -17.66
C LEU A 529 17.67 0.83 -16.27
N THR A 530 18.34 1.95 -16.10
CA THR A 530 18.91 2.43 -14.82
C THR A 530 18.10 3.55 -14.18
N ARG A 531 17.12 4.10 -14.90
CA ARG A 531 16.23 5.20 -14.46
C ARG A 531 14.86 5.00 -15.07
N GLU A 532 13.90 5.73 -14.54
CA GLU A 532 12.54 5.75 -15.06
C GLU A 532 12.50 6.08 -16.55
N VAL A 533 11.61 5.39 -17.28
CA VAL A 533 11.31 5.69 -18.67
C VAL A 533 10.51 7.00 -18.70
N PRO A 534 11.02 8.04 -19.35
CA PRO A 534 10.32 9.32 -19.41
C PRO A 534 9.07 9.20 -20.27
N VAL A 535 8.04 9.97 -19.89
CA VAL A 535 6.80 10.09 -20.64
C VAL A 535 6.68 11.54 -21.11
N SER A 536 6.60 11.75 -22.42
CA SER A 536 6.41 13.08 -23.01
C SER A 536 5.62 12.95 -24.31
N GLY A 537 4.53 13.70 -24.42
CA GLY A 537 3.72 13.78 -25.63
C GLY A 537 4.19 14.88 -26.58
N LYS A 538 3.70 14.84 -27.79
CA LYS A 538 4.04 15.78 -28.86
C LYS A 538 2.81 16.54 -29.34
N VAL A 539 3.01 17.75 -29.82
CA VAL A 539 1.98 18.53 -30.54
C VAL A 539 2.38 18.60 -32.00
N GLU A 540 1.57 18.00 -32.86
CA GLU A 540 1.78 18.07 -34.31
C GLU A 540 1.53 19.50 -34.83
N THR A 541 2.29 19.92 -35.84
CA THR A 541 2.17 21.24 -36.45
C THR A 541 1.07 21.29 -37.52
N GLY A 542 0.48 22.44 -37.75
CA GLY A 542 -0.45 22.69 -38.88
C GLY A 542 -1.88 22.24 -38.65
N GLY A 543 -2.31 21.95 -37.43
CA GLY A 543 -3.70 21.66 -37.08
C GLY A 543 -4.49 22.90 -36.68
N ASP A 544 -5.73 23.01 -37.15
CA ASP A 544 -6.73 23.97 -36.66
C ASP A 544 -7.42 23.41 -35.41
N ARG A 545 -7.41 22.09 -35.26
CA ARG A 545 -7.89 21.30 -34.12
C ARG A 545 -6.95 20.14 -33.87
N TYR A 546 -7.10 19.50 -32.75
CA TYR A 546 -6.26 18.35 -32.37
C TYR A 546 -7.13 17.21 -31.84
N ILE A 547 -6.66 15.99 -32.09
CA ILE A 547 -7.26 14.75 -31.57
C ILE A 547 -6.41 14.26 -30.42
N LEU A 548 -7.04 13.88 -29.30
CA LEU A 548 -6.46 13.07 -28.25
C LEU A 548 -7.07 11.67 -28.31
N ASP A 549 -6.21 10.66 -28.15
CA ASP A 549 -6.62 9.27 -28.19
C ASP A 549 -7.46 8.90 -26.95
N GLY A 550 -8.73 8.59 -27.13
CA GLY A 550 -9.66 8.24 -26.05
C GLY A 550 -9.36 6.91 -25.34
N ARG A 551 -8.43 6.10 -25.86
CA ARG A 551 -7.98 4.86 -25.22
C ARG A 551 -7.06 5.11 -24.03
N LEU A 552 -6.36 6.26 -24.00
CA LEU A 552 -5.41 6.60 -22.97
C LEU A 552 -6.11 7.15 -21.73
N ASN A 553 -5.81 6.62 -20.55
CA ASN A 553 -6.27 7.20 -19.30
C ASN A 553 -5.81 8.67 -19.16
N ASN A 554 -4.58 8.96 -19.57
CA ASN A 554 -4.01 10.30 -19.49
C ASN A 554 -4.69 11.33 -20.41
N SER A 555 -5.44 10.90 -21.43
CA SER A 555 -6.24 11.84 -22.24
C SER A 555 -7.32 12.53 -21.40
N PHE A 556 -7.89 11.86 -20.41
CA PHE A 556 -8.83 12.49 -19.48
C PHE A 556 -8.16 13.54 -18.60
N LYS A 557 -6.90 13.30 -18.16
CA LYS A 557 -6.10 14.31 -17.46
C LYS A 557 -5.84 15.52 -18.36
N ALA A 558 -5.43 15.29 -19.60
CA ALA A 558 -5.19 16.36 -20.57
C ALA A 558 -6.47 17.20 -20.80
N VAL A 559 -7.62 16.54 -20.96
CA VAL A 559 -8.94 17.20 -21.11
C VAL A 559 -9.29 18.04 -19.88
N ASN A 560 -9.09 17.53 -18.68
CA ASN A 560 -9.35 18.27 -17.44
C ASN A 560 -8.47 19.52 -17.32
N LEU A 561 -7.17 19.40 -17.66
CA LEU A 561 -6.25 20.53 -17.70
C LEU A 561 -6.67 21.58 -18.77
N LEU A 562 -7.18 21.13 -19.92
CA LEU A 562 -7.71 22.02 -20.96
C LEU A 562 -8.97 22.77 -20.50
N PHE A 563 -9.88 22.10 -19.79
CA PHE A 563 -11.05 22.75 -19.18
C PHE A 563 -10.66 23.87 -18.22
N ASP A 564 -9.60 23.69 -17.42
CA ASP A 564 -9.10 24.72 -16.50
C ASP A 564 -8.59 25.96 -17.24
N LYS A 565 -8.19 25.79 -18.51
CA LYS A 565 -7.76 26.87 -19.40
C LYS A 565 -8.84 27.33 -20.38
N ARG A 566 -10.09 26.87 -20.19
CA ARG A 566 -11.27 27.21 -21.00
C ARG A 566 -11.16 26.85 -22.50
N VAL A 567 -10.38 25.83 -22.81
CA VAL A 567 -10.29 25.29 -24.17
C VAL A 567 -11.52 24.41 -24.42
N SER A 568 -12.17 24.61 -25.56
CA SER A 568 -13.35 23.82 -25.92
C SER A 568 -12.95 22.41 -26.36
N VAL A 569 -13.69 21.41 -25.86
CA VAL A 569 -13.45 19.99 -26.12
C VAL A 569 -14.74 19.35 -26.62
N TRP A 570 -14.61 18.47 -27.60
CA TRP A 570 -15.70 17.63 -28.14
C TRP A 570 -15.35 16.17 -27.95
N ARG A 571 -16.34 15.34 -27.74
CA ARG A 571 -16.25 13.89 -27.72
C ARG A 571 -16.73 13.31 -29.05
N VAL A 572 -16.04 12.32 -29.57
CA VAL A 572 -16.46 11.58 -30.77
C VAL A 572 -17.44 10.49 -30.37
N ASP A 573 -18.65 10.49 -30.95
CA ASP A 573 -19.71 9.50 -30.74
C ASP A 573 -19.76 8.45 -31.84
N LYS A 574 -19.46 8.85 -33.09
CA LYS A 574 -19.51 7.96 -34.26
C LYS A 574 -18.15 7.90 -34.93
N ALA A 575 -17.73 6.69 -35.26
CA ALA A 575 -16.50 6.47 -36.01
C ALA A 575 -16.53 7.20 -37.36
N SER A 576 -15.40 7.78 -37.72
CA SER A 576 -15.13 8.36 -39.06
C SER A 576 -13.66 8.20 -39.39
N PRO A 577 -13.20 8.41 -40.62
CA PRO A 577 -11.80 8.23 -40.98
C PRO A 577 -10.84 8.95 -40.02
N GLY A 578 -9.98 8.20 -39.32
CA GLY A 578 -9.04 8.72 -38.34
C GLY A 578 -9.60 9.05 -36.95
N LEU A 579 -10.90 8.83 -36.69
CA LEU A 579 -11.57 9.07 -35.42
C LEU A 579 -12.32 7.84 -34.94
N ARG A 580 -12.22 7.56 -33.65
CA ARG A 580 -12.92 6.46 -32.95
C ARG A 580 -13.93 7.02 -31.95
N PRO A 581 -15.02 6.33 -31.67
CA PRO A 581 -15.86 6.67 -30.55
C PRO A 581 -15.02 6.79 -29.28
N GLY A 582 -15.18 7.90 -28.58
CA GLY A 582 -14.40 8.17 -27.36
C GLY A 582 -13.14 8.99 -27.56
N ASP A 583 -12.66 9.25 -28.77
CA ASP A 583 -11.59 10.22 -28.98
C ASP A 583 -12.08 11.63 -28.63
N PHE A 584 -11.14 12.49 -28.19
CA PHE A 584 -11.44 13.88 -27.92
C PHE A 584 -10.92 14.77 -29.04
N ILE A 585 -11.73 15.75 -29.44
CA ILE A 585 -11.33 16.80 -30.37
C ILE A 585 -11.26 18.10 -29.58
N ILE A 586 -10.14 18.80 -29.65
CA ILE A 586 -9.95 20.08 -28.98
C ILE A 586 -9.85 21.21 -30.00
N SER A 587 -10.37 22.39 -29.64
CA SER A 587 -10.15 23.59 -30.42
C SER A 587 -8.66 24.00 -30.39
N ARG A 588 -8.27 24.86 -31.29
CA ARG A 588 -6.96 25.47 -31.27
C ARG A 588 -6.76 26.23 -29.97
N GLY A 589 -5.72 25.90 -29.24
CA GLY A 589 -5.26 26.62 -28.05
C GLY A 589 -3.88 27.24 -28.27
N PRO A 590 -3.35 28.05 -27.32
CA PRO A 590 -1.98 28.53 -27.40
C PRO A 590 -1.01 27.35 -27.47
N ASN A 591 -0.10 27.35 -28.46
CA ASN A 591 0.83 26.24 -28.70
C ASN A 591 1.70 25.93 -27.47
N ALA A 592 2.07 26.94 -26.68
CA ALA A 592 2.82 26.74 -25.44
C ALA A 592 2.02 25.92 -24.41
N LEU A 593 0.72 26.22 -24.25
CA LEU A 593 -0.18 25.48 -23.35
C LEU A 593 -0.32 24.01 -23.79
N LEU A 594 -0.52 23.78 -25.10
CA LEU A 594 -0.69 22.41 -25.60
C LEU A 594 0.60 21.58 -25.41
N ARG A 595 1.78 22.19 -25.61
CA ARG A 595 3.06 21.52 -25.35
C ARG A 595 3.27 21.21 -23.88
N ASP A 596 2.96 22.15 -22.99
CA ASP A 596 3.04 21.95 -21.54
C ASP A 596 2.15 20.78 -21.09
N ILE A 597 0.89 20.72 -21.57
CA ILE A 597 -0.02 19.60 -21.27
C ILE A 597 0.48 18.29 -21.87
N ALA A 598 0.99 18.30 -23.12
CA ALA A 598 1.56 17.11 -23.75
C ALA A 598 2.74 16.56 -22.94
N GLU A 599 3.63 17.42 -22.49
CA GLU A 599 4.77 17.05 -21.65
C GLU A 599 4.34 16.49 -20.30
N GLN A 600 3.41 17.15 -19.60
CA GLN A 600 2.88 16.70 -18.30
C GLN A 600 2.10 15.40 -18.35
N THR A 601 1.45 15.10 -19.47
CA THR A 601 0.54 13.96 -19.58
C THR A 601 1.08 12.82 -20.43
N GLY A 602 2.06 13.07 -21.30
CA GLY A 602 2.55 12.12 -22.28
C GLY A 602 1.59 11.88 -23.46
N VAL A 603 0.52 12.66 -23.55
CA VAL A 603 -0.51 12.50 -24.60
C VAL A 603 -0.11 13.30 -25.84
N ASP A 604 -0.15 12.64 -27.00
CA ASP A 604 0.07 13.29 -28.29
C ASP A 604 -1.18 14.10 -28.72
N PHE A 605 -0.96 15.30 -29.19
CA PHE A 605 -1.95 16.16 -29.84
C PHE A 605 -1.80 16.04 -31.35
N LYS A 606 -2.59 15.17 -31.97
CA LYS A 606 -2.53 14.90 -33.41
C LYS A 606 -3.33 15.95 -34.19
N ALA A 607 -2.70 16.53 -35.22
CA ALA A 607 -3.33 17.59 -35.98
C ALA A 607 -4.57 17.07 -36.77
N LEU A 608 -5.68 17.78 -36.65
CA LEU A 608 -6.91 17.53 -37.44
C LEU A 608 -7.15 18.69 -38.39
N LYS A 609 -7.14 18.40 -39.71
CA LYS A 609 -7.31 19.40 -40.76
C LYS A 609 -8.77 19.68 -41.11
N ASN A 610 -9.69 18.76 -40.81
CA ASN A 610 -11.10 18.85 -41.19
C ASN A 610 -11.98 19.27 -40.00
N ASN A 611 -12.97 20.12 -40.28
CA ASN A 611 -13.96 20.54 -39.29
C ASN A 611 -15.07 19.49 -39.16
N ILE A 612 -14.86 18.47 -38.30
CA ILE A 612 -15.87 17.43 -38.08
C ILE A 612 -16.83 17.89 -36.99
N LYS A 613 -18.08 18.14 -37.37
CA LYS A 613 -19.19 18.47 -36.45
C LYS A 613 -20.19 17.33 -36.29
N LYS A 614 -20.32 16.49 -37.31
CA LYS A 614 -21.31 15.39 -37.33
C LYS A 614 -20.78 14.20 -36.55
N GLY A 615 -21.56 13.66 -35.62
CA GLY A 615 -21.19 12.51 -34.77
C GLY A 615 -20.24 12.85 -33.63
N THR A 616 -20.27 14.12 -33.20
CA THR A 616 -19.55 14.60 -32.01
C THR A 616 -20.46 15.47 -31.15
N HIS A 617 -20.24 15.50 -29.85
CA HIS A 617 -20.89 16.48 -28.97
C HIS A 617 -19.84 17.25 -28.17
N GLN A 618 -20.19 18.47 -27.77
CA GLN A 618 -19.32 19.27 -26.92
C GLN A 618 -19.40 18.78 -25.46
N VAL A 619 -18.27 18.49 -24.84
CA VAL A 619 -18.18 18.14 -23.42
C VAL A 619 -17.86 19.38 -22.59
N LYS A 620 -18.34 19.37 -21.34
CA LYS A 620 -18.15 20.48 -20.40
C LYS A 620 -17.33 20.00 -19.19
N LYS A 621 -16.69 20.95 -18.51
CA LYS A 621 -16.03 20.68 -17.24
C LYS A 621 -17.07 20.16 -16.25
N PRO A 622 -16.93 18.92 -15.74
CA PRO A 622 -17.95 18.33 -14.87
C PRO A 622 -17.92 18.96 -13.47
N ARG A 623 -19.09 19.04 -12.82
CA ARG A 623 -19.25 19.39 -11.42
C ARG A 623 -19.53 18.09 -10.66
N ILE A 624 -18.51 17.58 -9.97
CA ILE A 624 -18.57 16.27 -9.33
C ILE A 624 -18.74 16.42 -7.82
N GLY A 625 -19.78 15.77 -7.25
CA GLY A 625 -19.91 15.55 -5.82
C GLY A 625 -19.42 14.15 -5.45
N MET A 626 -18.51 14.05 -4.50
CA MET A 626 -18.02 12.78 -3.96
C MET A 626 -18.53 12.61 -2.54
N TYR A 627 -19.45 11.69 -2.32
CA TYR A 627 -20.01 11.47 -0.98
C TYR A 627 -18.93 11.01 0.00
N GLN A 628 -18.80 11.77 1.06
CA GLN A 628 -17.87 11.50 2.16
C GLN A 628 -18.63 11.39 3.49
N ARG A 629 -18.26 10.41 4.29
CA ARG A 629 -18.82 10.23 5.62
C ARG A 629 -17.75 10.21 6.70
N TYR A 630 -18.16 10.45 7.93
CA TYR A 630 -17.38 10.17 9.12
C TYR A 630 -17.38 8.66 9.45
N TYR A 631 -17.25 8.27 10.69
CA TYR A 631 -17.12 6.89 11.18
C TYR A 631 -15.86 6.19 10.67
N GLY A 632 -14.67 6.82 10.89
CA GLY A 632 -13.40 6.32 10.43
C GLY A 632 -13.11 6.60 8.95
N GLY A 633 -14.00 7.33 8.27
CA GLY A 633 -13.94 7.58 6.84
C GLY A 633 -14.31 6.34 6.00
N ASN A 634 -14.07 6.42 4.71
CA ASN A 634 -14.27 5.33 3.75
C ASN A 634 -13.03 5.21 2.86
N MET A 635 -12.33 4.07 2.91
CA MET A 635 -11.09 3.86 2.14
C MET A 635 -11.34 3.90 0.63
N ASP A 636 -12.47 3.35 0.16
CA ASP A 636 -12.82 3.40 -1.28
C ASP A 636 -13.05 4.84 -1.75
N GLU A 637 -13.68 5.66 -0.92
CA GLU A 637 -13.82 7.10 -1.16
C GLU A 637 -12.45 7.77 -1.23
N GLY A 638 -11.57 7.49 -0.27
CA GLY A 638 -10.25 8.11 -0.22
C GLY A 638 -9.36 7.74 -1.42
N TRP A 639 -9.34 6.47 -1.81
CA TRP A 639 -8.65 6.03 -3.02
C TRP A 639 -9.26 6.62 -4.30
N THR A 640 -10.58 6.81 -4.33
CA THR A 640 -11.25 7.49 -5.46
C THR A 640 -10.82 8.96 -5.51
N ARG A 641 -10.71 9.65 -4.37
CA ARG A 641 -10.16 11.03 -4.32
C ARG A 641 -8.75 11.09 -4.89
N LEU A 642 -7.87 10.18 -4.48
CA LEU A 642 -6.52 10.10 -5.04
C LEU A 642 -6.54 9.96 -6.56
N LEU A 643 -7.42 9.09 -7.09
CA LEU A 643 -7.58 8.90 -8.52
C LEU A 643 -8.05 10.18 -9.20
N LEU A 644 -9.09 10.83 -8.67
CA LEU A 644 -9.61 12.07 -9.23
C LEU A 644 -8.55 13.19 -9.24
N GLU A 645 -7.78 13.32 -8.15
CA GLU A 645 -6.69 14.31 -8.07
C GLU A 645 -5.56 14.00 -9.07
N LYS A 646 -5.13 12.72 -9.20
CA LYS A 646 -4.10 12.29 -10.15
C LYS A 646 -4.47 12.60 -11.62
N PHE A 647 -5.77 12.53 -11.94
CA PHE A 647 -6.28 12.81 -13.27
C PHE A 647 -6.91 14.19 -13.42
N SER A 648 -6.70 15.08 -12.44
CA SER A 648 -7.16 16.48 -12.43
C SER A 648 -8.68 16.64 -12.61
N PHE A 649 -9.48 15.66 -12.16
CA PHE A 649 -10.92 15.82 -12.09
C PHE A 649 -11.30 16.78 -10.96
N PRO A 650 -12.11 17.82 -11.24
CA PRO A 650 -12.64 18.66 -10.18
C PRO A 650 -13.70 17.90 -9.40
N TYR A 651 -13.58 17.89 -8.08
CA TYR A 651 -14.60 17.30 -7.21
C TYR A 651 -14.80 18.11 -5.93
N THR A 652 -15.96 17.93 -5.32
CA THR A 652 -16.28 18.47 -3.99
C THR A 652 -16.60 17.31 -3.06
N SER A 653 -15.95 17.24 -1.91
CA SER A 653 -16.33 16.32 -0.85
C SER A 653 -17.72 16.67 -0.34
N LEU A 654 -18.66 15.76 -0.52
CA LEU A 654 -20.09 15.98 -0.31
C LEU A 654 -20.52 15.30 0.99
N MET A 655 -20.62 16.07 2.06
CA MET A 655 -21.02 15.57 3.37
C MET A 655 -22.53 15.39 3.48
N SER A 656 -22.99 14.53 4.39
CA SER A 656 -24.41 14.24 4.61
C SER A 656 -25.27 15.50 4.82
N ALA A 657 -24.75 16.51 5.50
CA ALA A 657 -25.46 17.77 5.75
C ALA A 657 -25.77 18.54 4.44
N GLU A 658 -24.81 18.51 3.49
CA GLU A 658 -25.00 19.19 2.21
C GLU A 658 -26.02 18.46 1.32
N ILE A 659 -25.99 17.12 1.29
CA ILE A 659 -26.98 16.33 0.57
C ILE A 659 -28.40 16.63 1.07
N LYS A 660 -28.61 16.69 2.39
CA LYS A 660 -29.90 16.97 3.02
C LYS A 660 -30.49 18.32 2.65
N LYS A 661 -29.66 19.32 2.28
CA LYS A 661 -30.14 20.63 1.84
C LYS A 661 -30.87 20.58 0.49
N GLY A 662 -30.68 19.53 -0.30
CA GLY A 662 -31.31 19.39 -1.62
C GLY A 662 -30.73 20.37 -2.66
N ASN A 663 -31.48 20.60 -3.74
CA ASN A 663 -31.09 21.43 -4.88
C ASN A 663 -29.75 21.03 -5.53
N LEU A 664 -29.42 19.73 -5.48
CA LEU A 664 -28.11 19.19 -5.88
C LEU A 664 -27.83 19.43 -7.36
N ILE A 665 -28.85 19.38 -8.24
CA ILE A 665 -28.69 19.58 -9.69
C ILE A 665 -28.16 20.98 -10.06
N LYS A 666 -28.36 21.98 -9.22
CA LYS A 666 -27.80 23.31 -9.43
C LYS A 666 -26.29 23.35 -9.24
N LYS A 667 -25.75 22.42 -8.44
CA LYS A 667 -24.34 22.39 -8.02
C LYS A 667 -23.54 21.28 -8.68
N TYR A 668 -24.15 20.14 -8.95
CA TYR A 668 -23.50 18.94 -9.43
C TYR A 668 -24.14 18.42 -10.71
N ASP A 669 -23.31 17.85 -11.58
CA ASP A 669 -23.72 17.10 -12.77
C ASP A 669 -23.67 15.60 -12.47
N VAL A 670 -22.67 15.19 -11.64
CA VAL A 670 -22.44 13.80 -11.24
C VAL A 670 -22.24 13.73 -9.74
N ILE A 671 -22.86 12.75 -9.11
CA ILE A 671 -22.61 12.39 -7.71
C ILE A 671 -22.11 10.94 -7.65
N ILE A 672 -20.99 10.72 -6.97
CA ILE A 672 -20.40 9.39 -6.75
C ILE A 672 -20.72 8.94 -5.32
N LEU A 673 -21.34 7.78 -5.19
CA LEU A 673 -21.44 7.04 -3.94
C LEU A 673 -20.37 5.96 -3.93
N PRO A 674 -19.35 6.06 -3.03
CA PRO A 674 -18.30 5.07 -2.92
C PRO A 674 -18.85 3.75 -2.35
N ASP A 675 -18.00 2.71 -2.32
CA ASP A 675 -18.35 1.39 -1.76
C ASP A 675 -18.77 1.50 -0.30
N ASP A 676 -20.06 1.57 -0.07
CA ASP A 676 -20.68 1.64 1.26
C ASP A 676 -22.05 0.97 1.27
N SER A 677 -22.43 0.39 2.41
CA SER A 677 -23.75 -0.23 2.55
C SER A 677 -24.87 0.81 2.62
N THR A 678 -26.09 0.43 2.23
CA THR A 678 -27.28 1.26 2.36
C THR A 678 -27.41 1.87 3.75
N GLY A 679 -27.23 1.06 4.81
CA GLY A 679 -27.32 1.51 6.20
C GLY A 679 -26.26 2.54 6.57
N MET A 680 -25.06 2.45 6.04
CA MET A 680 -24.00 3.46 6.25
C MET A 680 -24.29 4.76 5.51
N ILE A 681 -24.83 4.68 4.31
CA ILE A 681 -25.23 5.86 3.50
C ILE A 681 -26.41 6.58 4.18
N THR A 682 -27.46 5.85 4.52
CA THR A 682 -28.69 6.45 5.12
C THR A 682 -28.49 6.84 6.59
N GLY A 683 -27.59 6.18 7.30
CA GLY A 683 -27.44 6.27 8.76
C GLY A 683 -28.39 5.36 9.54
N GLU A 684 -29.10 4.44 8.85
CA GLU A 684 -29.92 3.38 9.41
C GLU A 684 -29.06 2.19 9.80
N ILE A 685 -28.24 2.39 10.85
CA ILE A 685 -27.20 1.43 11.25
C ILE A 685 -27.81 0.32 12.12
N SER A 686 -27.34 -0.92 11.91
CA SER A 686 -27.72 -2.10 12.70
C SER A 686 -27.43 -1.93 14.20
N PRO A 687 -28.10 -2.68 15.09
CA PRO A 687 -27.92 -2.55 16.54
C PRO A 687 -26.48 -2.65 17.03
N GLY A 688 -25.64 -3.49 16.42
CA GLY A 688 -24.20 -3.61 16.72
C GLY A 688 -23.40 -2.35 16.39
N SER A 689 -23.76 -1.68 15.31
CA SER A 689 -23.14 -0.43 14.87
C SER A 689 -23.66 0.80 15.62
N ARG A 690 -24.80 0.70 16.34
CA ARG A 690 -25.33 1.78 17.19
C ARG A 690 -24.35 2.16 18.30
N ARG A 691 -23.66 1.16 18.89
CA ARG A 691 -22.62 1.37 19.91
C ARG A 691 -21.48 2.23 19.39
N TYR A 692 -21.04 2.00 18.15
CA TYR A 692 -20.03 2.83 17.50
C TYR A 692 -20.53 4.26 17.26
N ARG A 693 -21.76 4.43 16.81
CA ARG A 693 -22.38 5.74 16.56
C ARG A 693 -22.51 6.58 17.83
N SER A 694 -22.83 5.98 18.97
CA SER A 694 -22.91 6.69 20.26
C SER A 694 -21.56 7.06 20.85
N ALA A 695 -20.48 6.38 20.42
CA ALA A 695 -19.12 6.58 20.91
C ALA A 695 -18.38 7.77 20.29
N VAL A 696 -18.99 8.51 19.34
CA VAL A 696 -18.40 9.70 18.72
C VAL A 696 -19.26 10.93 18.97
N PRO A 697 -18.65 12.13 19.05
CA PRO A 697 -19.39 13.38 19.23
C PRO A 697 -20.46 13.56 18.15
N PRO A 698 -21.61 14.18 18.48
CA PRO A 698 -22.76 14.30 17.57
C PRO A 698 -22.44 14.91 16.20
N GLU A 699 -21.55 15.89 16.15
CA GLU A 699 -21.13 16.57 14.93
C GLU A 699 -20.40 15.64 13.93
N TYR A 700 -19.88 14.50 14.42
CA TYR A 700 -19.20 13.49 13.58
C TYR A 700 -20.10 12.28 13.27
N ARG A 701 -21.39 12.41 13.43
CA ARG A 701 -22.36 11.37 13.05
C ARG A 701 -22.79 11.60 11.61
N SER A 702 -22.71 10.55 10.79
CA SER A 702 -23.09 10.59 9.37
C SER A 702 -24.44 9.92 9.11
N GLY A 703 -24.90 10.05 7.88
CA GLY A 703 -26.12 9.47 7.36
C GLY A 703 -27.02 10.54 6.72
N ILE A 704 -27.42 10.28 5.46
CA ILE A 704 -28.23 11.23 4.68
C ILE A 704 -29.72 11.21 5.08
N GLY A 705 -30.20 10.11 5.71
CA GLY A 705 -31.59 9.93 6.11
C GLY A 705 -32.58 10.00 4.94
N LYS A 706 -33.87 10.11 5.27
CA LYS A 706 -34.92 10.22 4.26
C LYS A 706 -34.79 11.48 3.40
N ALA A 707 -34.47 12.63 4.02
CA ALA A 707 -34.35 13.90 3.28
C ALA A 707 -33.22 13.85 2.24
N GLY A 708 -32.07 13.28 2.59
CA GLY A 708 -30.96 13.13 1.65
C GLY A 708 -31.24 12.09 0.56
N THR A 709 -31.95 11.01 0.89
CA THR A 709 -32.40 10.03 -0.10
C THR A 709 -33.31 10.67 -1.15
N GLU A 710 -34.29 11.45 -0.72
CA GLU A 710 -35.19 12.17 -1.62
C GLU A 710 -34.45 13.22 -2.46
N ALA A 711 -33.51 13.93 -1.85
CA ALA A 711 -32.67 14.89 -2.57
C ALA A 711 -31.85 14.24 -3.71
N LEU A 712 -31.32 13.02 -3.50
CA LEU A 712 -30.62 12.26 -4.54
C LEU A 712 -31.56 11.76 -5.63
N LYS A 713 -32.81 11.34 -5.30
CA LYS A 713 -33.82 10.98 -6.31
C LYS A 713 -34.14 12.16 -7.21
N VAL A 714 -34.51 13.29 -6.60
CA VAL A 714 -34.82 14.52 -7.33
C VAL A 714 -33.63 14.98 -8.18
N PHE A 715 -32.40 14.79 -7.69
CA PHE A 715 -31.21 15.10 -8.48
C PHE A 715 -31.14 14.29 -9.77
N VAL A 716 -31.38 12.97 -9.69
CA VAL A 716 -31.35 12.10 -10.87
C VAL A 716 -32.56 12.40 -11.78
N GLU A 717 -33.75 12.52 -11.23
CA GLU A 717 -34.95 12.81 -12.00
C GLU A 717 -34.83 14.09 -12.83
N LYS A 718 -34.06 15.09 -12.37
CA LYS A 718 -33.76 16.37 -13.04
C LYS A 718 -32.52 16.37 -13.92
N GLY A 719 -32.01 15.21 -14.32
CA GLY A 719 -30.92 15.08 -15.29
C GLY A 719 -29.51 14.81 -14.69
N GLY A 720 -29.41 14.62 -13.36
CA GLY A 720 -28.15 14.26 -12.72
C GLY A 720 -27.71 12.82 -12.98
N THR A 721 -26.42 12.55 -12.90
CA THR A 721 -25.88 11.18 -12.91
C THR A 721 -25.52 10.76 -11.49
N LEU A 722 -26.06 9.64 -11.04
CA LEU A 722 -25.64 8.98 -9.82
C LEU A 722 -24.77 7.77 -10.16
N VAL A 723 -23.52 7.76 -9.73
CA VAL A 723 -22.60 6.63 -9.92
C VAL A 723 -22.46 5.89 -8.59
N THR A 724 -22.73 4.59 -8.58
CA THR A 724 -22.55 3.75 -7.39
C THR A 724 -21.37 2.80 -7.58
N LEU A 725 -20.48 2.76 -6.59
CA LEU A 725 -19.33 1.87 -6.56
C LEU A 725 -19.55 0.78 -5.51
N GLY A 726 -19.17 -0.47 -5.82
CA GLY A 726 -19.26 -1.58 -4.88
C GLY A 726 -20.66 -1.69 -4.26
N ALA A 727 -20.75 -1.85 -2.93
CA ALA A 727 -22.00 -2.09 -2.19
C ALA A 727 -23.02 -0.94 -2.26
N ALA A 728 -22.63 0.25 -2.72
CA ALA A 728 -23.58 1.38 -2.87
C ALA A 728 -24.69 1.13 -3.92
N TYR A 729 -24.52 0.08 -4.74
CA TYR A 729 -25.59 -0.38 -5.64
C TYR A 729 -26.89 -0.69 -4.88
N GLY A 730 -26.78 -1.27 -3.68
CA GLY A 730 -27.93 -1.65 -2.86
C GLY A 730 -28.78 -0.45 -2.47
N PHE A 731 -28.14 0.68 -2.13
CA PHE A 731 -28.85 1.93 -1.89
C PHE A 731 -29.65 2.37 -3.12
N ALA A 732 -29.05 2.37 -4.29
CA ALA A 732 -29.74 2.80 -5.50
C ALA A 732 -30.89 1.85 -5.87
N ILE A 733 -30.68 0.55 -5.85
CA ILE A 733 -31.74 -0.44 -6.16
C ILE A 733 -32.92 -0.28 -5.20
N GLU A 734 -32.67 -0.24 -3.91
CA GLU A 734 -33.71 -0.18 -2.88
C GLU A 734 -34.43 1.16 -2.88
N LYS A 735 -33.68 2.25 -2.81
CA LYS A 735 -34.28 3.59 -2.58
C LYS A 735 -34.86 4.20 -3.86
N PHE A 736 -34.41 3.81 -5.05
CA PHE A 736 -34.99 4.27 -6.34
C PHE A 736 -36.00 3.27 -6.92
N GLY A 737 -36.18 2.10 -6.28
CA GLY A 737 -37.12 1.07 -6.76
C GLY A 737 -36.74 0.52 -8.11
N LEU A 738 -35.45 0.25 -8.35
CA LEU A 738 -34.96 -0.23 -9.63
C LEU A 738 -35.30 -1.72 -9.82
N GLY A 739 -35.72 -2.11 -11.02
CA GLY A 739 -35.99 -3.49 -11.40
C GLY A 739 -34.73 -4.33 -11.63
N ILE A 740 -33.80 -4.26 -10.71
CA ILE A 740 -32.54 -5.02 -10.71
C ILE A 740 -32.36 -5.69 -9.35
N ARG A 741 -31.74 -6.87 -9.36
CA ARG A 741 -31.32 -7.55 -8.14
C ARG A 741 -29.91 -8.07 -8.25
N ASN A 742 -29.27 -8.33 -7.11
CA ASN A 742 -28.03 -9.09 -7.03
C ASN A 742 -28.40 -10.58 -7.05
N SER A 743 -28.01 -11.29 -8.09
CA SER A 743 -28.39 -12.70 -8.28
C SER A 743 -27.62 -13.69 -7.41
N VAL A 744 -26.54 -13.24 -6.74
CA VAL A 744 -25.69 -14.10 -5.89
C VAL A 744 -25.80 -13.74 -4.41
N GLU A 745 -26.69 -12.81 -4.02
CA GLU A 745 -26.77 -12.27 -2.67
C GLU A 745 -27.08 -13.32 -1.60
N ASN A 746 -27.95 -14.30 -1.93
CA ASN A 746 -28.44 -15.30 -1.00
C ASN A 746 -27.85 -16.70 -1.24
N LEU A 747 -26.79 -16.81 -2.06
CA LEU A 747 -26.14 -18.09 -2.30
C LEU A 747 -25.20 -18.44 -1.13
N ASP A 748 -25.18 -19.72 -0.77
CA ASP A 748 -24.20 -20.23 0.19
C ASP A 748 -22.77 -20.06 -0.38
N SER A 749 -21.80 -19.87 0.49
CA SER A 749 -20.40 -19.71 0.07
C SER A 749 -19.80 -20.96 -0.59
N LYS A 750 -20.42 -22.15 -0.40
CA LYS A 750 -20.07 -23.38 -1.12
C LYS A 750 -20.63 -23.41 -2.55
N GLU A 751 -21.70 -22.64 -2.82
CA GLU A 751 -22.32 -22.53 -4.15
C GLU A 751 -21.68 -21.40 -4.96
N PHE A 752 -21.44 -20.25 -4.32
CA PHE A 752 -20.78 -19.12 -4.97
C PHE A 752 -19.81 -18.42 -4.03
N TYR A 753 -18.54 -18.36 -4.45
CA TYR A 753 -17.51 -17.67 -3.69
C TYR A 753 -16.44 -17.08 -4.61
N CYS A 754 -16.20 -15.76 -4.46
CA CYS A 754 -15.17 -15.05 -5.20
C CYS A 754 -14.57 -13.94 -4.30
N PRO A 755 -13.52 -14.26 -3.53
CA PRO A 755 -13.03 -13.38 -2.46
C PRO A 755 -12.09 -12.27 -2.92
N GLY A 756 -11.87 -12.14 -4.20
CA GLY A 756 -10.95 -11.14 -4.76
C GLY A 756 -10.15 -11.71 -5.92
N SER A 757 -10.76 -11.73 -7.10
CA SER A 757 -10.22 -12.36 -8.29
C SER A 757 -10.31 -11.45 -9.49
N THR A 758 -9.47 -11.70 -10.50
CA THR A 758 -9.58 -11.06 -11.82
C THR A 758 -10.49 -11.92 -12.69
N LEU A 759 -11.53 -11.32 -13.25
CA LEU A 759 -12.54 -11.99 -14.06
C LEU A 759 -12.61 -11.39 -15.45
N LYS A 760 -12.82 -12.24 -16.45
CA LYS A 760 -12.96 -11.85 -17.87
C LYS A 760 -14.36 -11.33 -18.15
N VAL A 761 -14.41 -10.22 -18.89
CA VAL A 761 -15.66 -9.56 -19.25
C VAL A 761 -15.68 -9.16 -20.72
N ASN A 762 -16.91 -9.07 -21.28
CA ASN A 762 -17.18 -8.39 -22.53
C ASN A 762 -17.67 -6.98 -22.23
N ILE A 763 -17.24 -6.02 -23.02
CA ILE A 763 -17.50 -4.59 -22.83
C ILE A 763 -18.15 -4.05 -24.11
N ASP A 764 -19.33 -3.45 -23.99
CA ASP A 764 -19.94 -2.73 -25.08
C ASP A 764 -19.25 -1.36 -25.24
N ASN A 765 -18.16 -1.35 -25.98
CA ASN A 765 -17.34 -0.15 -26.21
C ASN A 765 -17.98 0.82 -27.22
N SER A 766 -19.16 0.51 -27.76
CA SER A 766 -20.00 1.46 -28.51
C SER A 766 -20.86 2.32 -27.57
N HIS A 767 -21.08 1.88 -26.33
CA HIS A 767 -21.81 2.61 -25.31
C HIS A 767 -20.97 3.77 -24.74
N PRO A 768 -21.53 4.97 -24.53
CA PRO A 768 -20.77 6.14 -24.06
C PRO A 768 -20.00 5.92 -22.76
N LEU A 769 -20.53 5.12 -21.82
CA LEU A 769 -19.82 4.78 -20.56
C LEU A 769 -18.61 3.86 -20.75
N ALA A 770 -18.42 3.30 -21.94
CA ALA A 770 -17.30 2.41 -22.24
C ALA A 770 -16.44 2.90 -23.43
N TYR A 771 -16.62 4.13 -23.88
CA TYR A 771 -15.77 4.71 -24.91
C TYR A 771 -14.28 4.59 -24.55
N GLY A 772 -13.47 4.23 -25.56
CA GLY A 772 -12.04 4.04 -25.40
C GLY A 772 -11.63 2.75 -24.68
N MET A 773 -12.58 1.90 -24.28
CA MET A 773 -12.30 0.56 -23.76
C MET A 773 -12.11 -0.46 -24.90
N PRO A 774 -11.36 -1.55 -24.66
CA PRO A 774 -11.39 -2.71 -25.56
C PRO A 774 -12.75 -3.43 -25.44
N SER A 775 -13.11 -4.27 -26.43
CA SER A 775 -14.35 -5.07 -26.39
C SER A 775 -14.31 -6.21 -25.36
N GLU A 776 -13.14 -6.63 -24.95
CA GLU A 776 -12.88 -7.60 -23.89
C GLU A 776 -11.92 -7.01 -22.87
N GLY A 777 -12.06 -7.39 -21.61
CA GLY A 777 -11.23 -6.87 -20.55
C GLY A 777 -11.24 -7.71 -19.28
N LEU A 778 -10.53 -7.23 -18.26
CA LEU A 778 -10.47 -7.84 -16.94
C LEU A 778 -11.04 -6.88 -15.90
N VAL A 779 -11.82 -7.43 -14.95
CA VAL A 779 -12.34 -6.68 -13.82
C VAL A 779 -11.94 -7.35 -12.51
N VAL A 780 -11.75 -6.55 -11.47
CA VAL A 780 -11.50 -7.06 -10.11
C VAL A 780 -12.83 -7.24 -9.40
N TYR A 781 -13.15 -8.47 -9.08
CA TYR A 781 -14.32 -8.85 -8.30
C TYR A 781 -13.93 -9.03 -6.83
N ARG A 782 -14.59 -8.35 -5.91
CA ARG A 782 -14.41 -8.53 -4.47
C ARG A 782 -15.71 -8.25 -3.74
N SER A 783 -16.40 -9.31 -3.30
CA SER A 783 -17.71 -9.16 -2.63
C SER A 783 -18.65 -8.25 -3.40
N SER A 784 -18.68 -8.40 -4.68
CA SER A 784 -19.36 -7.53 -5.64
C SER A 784 -20.73 -8.12 -6.04
N PRO A 785 -21.70 -7.33 -6.49
CA PRO A 785 -22.95 -7.86 -7.01
C PRO A 785 -22.79 -8.47 -8.40
N VAL A 786 -23.67 -9.40 -8.70
CA VAL A 786 -23.92 -9.93 -10.04
C VAL A 786 -25.34 -9.52 -10.43
N PHE A 787 -25.47 -8.60 -11.36
CA PHE A 787 -26.78 -8.04 -11.67
C PHE A 787 -27.66 -8.98 -12.47
N ALA A 788 -28.95 -8.92 -12.14
CA ALA A 788 -30.01 -9.52 -12.95
C ALA A 788 -31.14 -8.49 -13.08
N VAL A 789 -31.42 -8.09 -14.31
CA VAL A 789 -32.57 -7.23 -14.62
C VAL A 789 -33.83 -8.07 -14.52
N THR A 790 -34.82 -7.61 -13.75
CA THR A 790 -36.10 -8.27 -13.62
C THR A 790 -36.97 -7.93 -14.82
N THR A 791 -37.63 -8.93 -15.38
CA THR A 791 -38.63 -8.70 -16.46
C THR A 791 -39.81 -7.89 -15.93
N GLY A 792 -40.16 -6.83 -16.63
CA GLY A 792 -41.25 -5.93 -16.24
C GLY A 792 -41.48 -4.81 -17.24
N GLN A 793 -42.43 -3.95 -16.94
CA GLN A 793 -42.63 -2.70 -17.70
C GLN A 793 -41.36 -1.86 -17.60
N HIS A 794 -40.95 -1.25 -18.72
CA HIS A 794 -39.80 -0.36 -18.83
C HIS A 794 -38.42 -1.03 -18.77
N SER A 795 -38.30 -2.29 -19.21
CA SER A 795 -37.02 -2.99 -19.34
C SER A 795 -36.03 -2.30 -20.30
N GLU A 796 -36.53 -1.45 -21.22
CA GLU A 796 -35.76 -0.60 -22.13
C GLU A 796 -34.94 0.48 -21.44
N ARG A 797 -35.16 0.73 -20.16
CA ARG A 797 -34.38 1.70 -19.38
C ARG A 797 -33.04 1.16 -18.90
N TYR A 798 -32.81 -0.17 -19.01
CA TYR A 798 -31.63 -0.87 -18.47
C TYR A 798 -30.68 -1.24 -19.61
N GLU A 799 -29.52 -0.58 -19.64
CA GLU A 799 -28.48 -0.81 -20.65
C GLU A 799 -27.29 -1.54 -20.00
N THR A 800 -26.98 -2.74 -20.48
CA THR A 800 -25.82 -3.48 -19.98
C THR A 800 -24.55 -2.99 -20.68
N VAL A 801 -23.64 -2.40 -19.93
CA VAL A 801 -22.37 -1.85 -20.42
C VAL A 801 -21.23 -2.88 -20.35
N VAL A 802 -21.18 -3.65 -19.26
CA VAL A 802 -20.18 -4.70 -19.04
C VAL A 802 -20.88 -5.98 -18.62
N ARG A 803 -20.46 -7.10 -19.18
CA ARG A 803 -21.01 -8.42 -18.94
C ARG A 803 -19.89 -9.44 -18.70
N TYR A 804 -20.02 -10.32 -17.71
CA TYR A 804 -19.10 -11.46 -17.55
C TYR A 804 -19.14 -12.34 -18.80
N GLN A 805 -18.01 -12.97 -19.14
CA GLN A 805 -17.96 -13.91 -20.27
C GLN A 805 -18.86 -15.14 -19.99
N LYS A 806 -19.11 -15.94 -21.01
CA LYS A 806 -19.99 -17.09 -20.91
C LYS A 806 -19.35 -18.29 -20.17
N ARG A 807 -18.02 -18.44 -20.30
CA ARG A 807 -17.20 -19.53 -19.73
C ARG A 807 -15.75 -19.07 -19.57
N ASP A 808 -14.95 -19.83 -18.85
CA ASP A 808 -13.55 -19.55 -18.57
C ASP A 808 -13.35 -18.15 -17.98
N ILE A 809 -14.24 -17.77 -17.08
CA ILE A 809 -14.36 -16.41 -16.55
C ILE A 809 -13.19 -16.07 -15.63
N LEU A 810 -12.70 -17.03 -14.86
CA LEU A 810 -11.58 -16.80 -13.94
C LEU A 810 -10.29 -16.56 -14.72
N GLN A 811 -9.65 -15.40 -14.51
CA GLN A 811 -8.30 -15.10 -15.01
C GLN A 811 -7.25 -15.46 -13.97
N SER A 812 -7.39 -14.93 -12.75
CA SER A 812 -6.51 -15.19 -11.61
C SER A 812 -7.31 -15.11 -10.30
N GLY A 813 -6.88 -15.83 -9.29
CA GLY A 813 -7.49 -15.80 -7.97
C GLY A 813 -8.21 -17.09 -7.61
N TRP A 814 -9.41 -16.98 -7.03
CA TRP A 814 -10.26 -18.11 -6.60
C TRP A 814 -11.72 -17.82 -6.92
N LEU A 815 -12.37 -18.76 -7.58
CA LEU A 815 -13.78 -18.69 -7.96
C LEU A 815 -14.43 -20.07 -7.77
N ILE A 816 -15.51 -20.09 -7.01
CA ILE A 816 -16.44 -21.22 -6.89
C ILE A 816 -17.77 -20.76 -7.53
N GLY A 817 -18.42 -21.59 -8.34
CA GLY A 817 -19.72 -21.29 -8.94
C GLY A 817 -19.65 -20.33 -10.12
N GLU A 818 -18.75 -20.56 -11.08
CA GLU A 818 -18.58 -19.74 -12.28
C GLU A 818 -19.90 -19.56 -13.07
N GLU A 819 -20.76 -20.56 -13.07
CA GLU A 819 -22.07 -20.58 -13.74
C GLU A 819 -22.98 -19.43 -13.28
N HIS A 820 -22.87 -18.96 -12.05
CA HIS A 820 -23.65 -17.85 -11.50
C HIS A 820 -23.25 -16.51 -12.12
N LEU A 821 -22.04 -16.41 -12.69
CA LEU A 821 -21.54 -15.24 -13.41
C LEU A 821 -21.86 -15.28 -14.91
N SER A 822 -22.04 -16.50 -15.47
CA SER A 822 -22.11 -16.73 -16.91
C SER A 822 -23.07 -15.76 -17.62
N ASN A 823 -22.52 -14.92 -18.50
CA ASN A 823 -23.25 -13.94 -19.31
C ASN A 823 -24.12 -12.94 -18.49
N LYS A 824 -23.85 -12.77 -17.20
CA LYS A 824 -24.57 -11.79 -16.35
C LYS A 824 -23.99 -10.38 -16.46
N PRO A 825 -24.84 -9.35 -16.33
CA PRO A 825 -24.37 -7.96 -16.25
C PRO A 825 -23.47 -7.70 -15.05
N ALA A 826 -22.35 -7.03 -15.30
CA ALA A 826 -21.41 -6.56 -14.29
C ALA A 826 -21.48 -5.03 -14.10
N MET A 827 -21.90 -4.29 -15.14
CA MET A 827 -22.17 -2.85 -15.09
C MET A 827 -23.44 -2.56 -15.87
N VAL A 828 -24.34 -1.77 -15.27
CA VAL A 828 -25.65 -1.42 -15.86
C VAL A 828 -25.86 0.09 -15.74
N ASN A 829 -26.27 0.70 -16.83
CA ASN A 829 -26.80 2.06 -16.86
C ASN A 829 -28.33 2.00 -16.78
N VAL A 830 -28.95 2.78 -15.90
CA VAL A 830 -30.39 2.85 -15.73
C VAL A 830 -30.87 4.29 -15.99
N ARG A 831 -31.65 4.50 -17.01
CA ARG A 831 -32.31 5.79 -17.23
C ARG A 831 -33.40 5.98 -16.17
N HIS A 832 -33.36 7.11 -15.47
CA HIS A 832 -34.35 7.44 -14.43
C HIS A 832 -34.72 8.92 -14.46
N GLY A 833 -35.94 9.22 -14.85
CA GLY A 833 -36.36 10.60 -15.16
C GLY A 833 -35.55 11.16 -16.35
N GLU A 834 -35.02 12.36 -16.20
CA GLU A 834 -34.15 13.00 -17.22
C GLU A 834 -32.67 12.60 -17.05
N GLY A 835 -32.31 11.90 -15.95
CA GLY A 835 -30.96 11.50 -15.61
C GLY A 835 -30.72 10.01 -15.69
N GLN A 836 -29.68 9.54 -14.96
CA GLN A 836 -29.30 8.12 -14.96
C GLN A 836 -28.65 7.69 -13.66
N VAL A 837 -28.76 6.39 -13.40
CA VAL A 837 -28.03 5.69 -12.32
C VAL A 837 -27.07 4.70 -12.97
N VAL A 838 -25.79 4.84 -12.69
CA VAL A 838 -24.73 3.95 -13.17
C VAL A 838 -24.36 3.00 -12.04
N LEU A 839 -24.70 1.72 -12.20
CA LEU A 839 -24.41 0.66 -11.23
C LEU A 839 -23.16 -0.11 -11.67
N ILE A 840 -22.08 0.02 -10.89
CA ILE A 840 -20.81 -0.68 -11.16
C ILE A 840 -20.61 -1.80 -10.14
N GLY A 841 -20.76 -3.05 -10.61
CA GLY A 841 -20.70 -4.26 -9.79
C GLY A 841 -19.30 -4.89 -9.69
N PHE A 842 -18.23 -4.11 -9.79
CA PHE A 842 -16.84 -4.54 -9.62
C PHE A 842 -15.98 -3.36 -9.19
N ARG A 843 -14.71 -3.60 -8.88
CA ARG A 843 -13.78 -2.58 -8.37
C ARG A 843 -13.12 -1.82 -9.52
N THR A 844 -13.78 -0.78 -10.06
CA THR A 844 -13.28 0.03 -11.19
C THR A 844 -11.98 0.75 -10.90
N GLN A 845 -11.77 1.19 -9.67
CA GLN A 845 -10.63 2.02 -9.28
C GLN A 845 -9.81 1.42 -8.12
N HIS A 846 -10.12 0.21 -7.69
CA HIS A 846 -9.56 -0.48 -6.55
C HIS A 846 -8.18 0.05 -6.11
N ARG A 847 -8.11 0.74 -4.98
CA ARG A 847 -6.87 1.30 -4.41
C ARG A 847 -6.01 2.11 -5.41
N SER A 848 -6.64 2.75 -6.40
CA SER A 848 -5.95 3.43 -7.52
C SER A 848 -4.99 2.49 -8.30
N GLN A 849 -5.30 1.21 -8.39
CA GLN A 849 -4.48 0.15 -8.99
C GLN A 849 -5.04 -0.34 -10.33
N THR A 850 -6.37 -0.40 -10.50
CA THR A 850 -7.04 -1.01 -11.65
C THR A 850 -7.14 -0.09 -12.86
N HIS A 851 -5.99 0.35 -13.38
CA HIS A 851 -5.88 1.27 -14.54
C HIS A 851 -6.64 0.77 -15.77
N GLY A 852 -6.75 -0.57 -15.93
CA GLY A 852 -7.48 -1.20 -17.03
C GLY A 852 -8.98 -0.84 -17.07
N THR A 853 -9.57 -0.42 -15.94
CA THR A 853 -11.01 -0.12 -15.83
C THR A 853 -11.33 1.33 -15.45
N PHE A 854 -10.34 2.19 -15.22
CA PHE A 854 -10.56 3.60 -14.82
C PHE A 854 -11.50 4.34 -15.78
N LYS A 855 -11.39 4.08 -17.09
CA LYS A 855 -12.20 4.75 -18.11
C LYS A 855 -13.70 4.51 -17.95
N LEU A 856 -14.12 3.39 -17.37
CA LEU A 856 -15.55 3.13 -17.08
C LEU A 856 -16.10 4.13 -16.05
N LEU A 857 -15.29 4.51 -15.06
CA LEU A 857 -15.62 5.59 -14.14
C LEU A 857 -15.48 6.95 -14.83
N PHE A 858 -14.37 7.23 -15.51
CA PHE A 858 -14.11 8.53 -16.12
C PHE A 858 -15.17 8.93 -17.16
N ASN A 859 -15.64 7.98 -17.96
CA ASN A 859 -16.72 8.22 -18.92
C ASN A 859 -18.04 8.57 -18.22
N ALA A 860 -18.31 8.04 -17.04
CA ALA A 860 -19.49 8.42 -16.26
C ALA A 860 -19.38 9.85 -15.68
N LEU A 861 -18.16 10.40 -15.59
CA LEU A 861 -17.90 11.74 -15.08
C LEU A 861 -17.93 12.83 -16.16
N ILE A 862 -17.52 12.50 -17.42
CA ILE A 862 -17.48 13.47 -18.55
C ILE A 862 -18.65 13.21 -19.49
N ARG A 863 -19.53 14.20 -19.66
CA ARG A 863 -20.70 14.18 -20.54
C ARG A 863 -20.59 15.18 -21.65
#